data_fe99c9eaa71d0cca9952583716a067f7
#
_entry.id   fe99c9eaa71d0cca9952583716a067f7
#
_cell.length_a   1.000
_cell.length_b   1.000
_cell.length_c   1.000
_cell.angle_alpha   90.00
_cell.angle_beta   90.00
_cell.angle_gamma   90.00
#
_symmetry.space_group_name_H-M   'P 1'
#
loop_
_entity.id
_entity.type
_entity.pdbx_description
1 polymer ?
#
loop_
_entity_poly.entity_id
_entity_poly.type
_entity_poly.pdbx_seq_one_letter_code
_entity_poly.pdbx_strand_id
1 'polypeptide(L)'
;MTRAFSLKDTRNIGIMAHIDAGKTTATERILFYTGKIHKIGDTHDGNSQMDWMEQEQERGITITSAATTAEWKKHRINIIDTPGHVDFTVEVERSLRVLDGSVAVLDAQSGVEPQTETVWRQATTYGVPRIVFVNKMDKTGADFLYSVGTIHDRLQANAHPIQLPIGAEDQFEGVIDLVEMKAIYNEGSVGENLVEKEIPAELQDQAEEYREKLIEAVAEFDEEFMEKYLGGEEITVDELKDAIRKATLSVEFFPVVCGSAFKYKGVQPMLDAVVEYLPSPLDVPAIKGINPDTDEEVERHSSDEEPFSALAFKVMTDPFVGKLTFFRVYSGILSSGSYVKNSTKGKRERVGRILQMHANTRNEIAEVYAGDIAAAVGLKDTTTGDTLCDEKNEVILESMEFPEPVIQLSVEPKSKADQDKMSTALQKLQEEDPTFRAGTDEETGQVIIAGMGELHLDIIVDRMRREFKVECTVGAPMVSYRETFKQAAQVQGKFTRQSGGRGQYGDVWIEFTPNEPGAGFEFENAIVGGVVPREYIPAVEAGLKDSMANGVLAGYELIDVKAKLFDGSYHDVDSSEMAFKVAASLALKEAAKKCNPVILEPIMKVEVVMPEEYLGDIMGDITSRRGRVEGMEARGNAQVVSAQVPLSEMFGYATSLRSSTQGRGTYSMVFDHYEEVPKSISEEIIKKNKG
;
A
#
# COMPACT_ATOMS: atom_id res chain seq x y z
N MET A 1 -30.67 5.49 17.26
CA MET A 1 -30.05 4.76 18.40
C MET A 1 -28.80 5.49 18.83
N THR A 2 -28.44 5.45 20.11
CA THR A 2 -27.19 6.08 20.58
C THR A 2 -26.01 5.22 20.19
N ARG A 3 -24.94 5.85 19.70
CA ARG A 3 -23.63 5.22 19.43
C ARG A 3 -23.14 4.39 20.63
N ALA A 4 -22.60 3.20 20.39
CA ALA A 4 -22.12 2.31 21.47
C ALA A 4 -20.81 2.81 22.10
N PHE A 5 -19.94 3.44 21.31
CA PHE A 5 -18.68 4.02 21.74
C PHE A 5 -18.57 5.45 21.22
N SER A 6 -17.99 6.34 22.01
CA SER A 6 -17.75 7.72 21.57
C SER A 6 -16.62 7.75 20.52
N LEU A 7 -16.55 8.83 19.73
CA LEU A 7 -15.43 9.05 18.83
C LEU A 7 -14.07 9.05 19.56
N LYS A 8 -14.04 9.66 20.75
CA LYS A 8 -12.87 9.69 21.62
C LYS A 8 -12.38 8.29 22.02
N ASP A 9 -13.31 7.35 22.20
CA ASP A 9 -13.03 5.98 22.64
C ASP A 9 -12.92 4.99 21.46
N THR A 10 -12.72 5.49 20.23
CA THR A 10 -12.54 4.68 19.03
C THR A 10 -11.08 4.79 18.57
N ARG A 11 -10.52 3.67 18.12
CA ARG A 11 -9.19 3.58 17.50
C ARG A 11 -9.30 2.81 16.18
N ASN A 12 -8.83 3.40 15.11
CA ASN A 12 -8.74 2.75 13.80
C ASN A 12 -7.27 2.51 13.50
N ILE A 13 -6.82 1.28 13.68
CA ILE A 13 -5.41 0.94 13.60
C ILE A 13 -5.12 -0.09 12.52
N GLY A 14 -3.94 0.01 11.92
CA GLY A 14 -3.35 -1.03 11.07
C GLY A 14 -2.24 -1.75 11.80
N ILE A 15 -2.04 -3.02 11.45
CA ILE A 15 -0.88 -3.77 11.87
C ILE A 15 -0.02 -4.01 10.64
N MET A 16 1.17 -3.45 10.63
CA MET A 16 2.13 -3.53 9.53
C MET A 16 3.41 -4.21 9.99
N ALA A 17 3.98 -5.04 9.14
CA ALA A 17 5.17 -5.82 9.49
C ALA A 17 5.86 -6.32 8.23
N HIS A 18 7.16 -6.61 8.36
CA HIS A 18 7.85 -7.47 7.41
C HIS A 18 7.32 -8.92 7.47
N ILE A 19 7.55 -9.69 6.40
CA ILE A 19 7.23 -11.12 6.36
C ILE A 19 7.89 -11.81 7.56
N ASP A 20 7.15 -12.72 8.16
CA ASP A 20 7.60 -13.49 9.33
C ASP A 20 7.96 -12.69 10.60
N ALA A 21 7.69 -11.39 10.68
CA ALA A 21 7.87 -10.63 11.94
C ALA A 21 6.85 -11.02 13.04
N GLY A 22 5.87 -11.86 12.70
CA GLY A 22 4.85 -12.37 13.62
C GLY A 22 3.59 -11.51 13.69
N LYS A 23 3.27 -10.82 12.61
CA LYS A 23 2.08 -9.98 12.48
C LYS A 23 0.79 -10.74 12.79
N THR A 24 0.52 -11.83 12.05
CA THR A 24 -0.69 -12.64 12.23
C THR A 24 -0.78 -13.23 13.64
N THR A 25 0.34 -13.70 14.20
CA THR A 25 0.39 -14.17 15.57
C THR A 25 0.01 -13.07 16.57
N ALA A 26 0.53 -11.85 16.38
CA ALA A 26 0.18 -10.70 17.23
C ALA A 26 -1.31 -10.36 17.13
N THR A 27 -1.87 -10.33 15.91
CA THR A 27 -3.29 -10.05 15.66
C THR A 27 -4.19 -11.12 16.31
N GLU A 28 -3.86 -12.39 16.17
CA GLU A 28 -4.59 -13.50 16.81
C GLU A 28 -4.58 -13.37 18.34
N ARG A 29 -3.47 -12.97 18.95
CA ARG A 29 -3.38 -12.71 20.41
C ARG A 29 -4.22 -11.51 20.82
N ILE A 30 -4.25 -10.44 20.02
CA ILE A 30 -5.14 -9.30 20.25
C ILE A 30 -6.60 -9.75 20.26
N LEU A 31 -7.03 -10.53 19.28
CA LEU A 31 -8.40 -11.05 19.20
C LEU A 31 -8.75 -11.95 20.37
N PHE A 32 -7.81 -12.76 20.83
CA PHE A 32 -8.00 -13.61 21.99
C PHE A 32 -8.17 -12.82 23.28
N TYR A 33 -7.26 -11.88 23.59
CA TYR A 33 -7.34 -11.09 24.82
C TYR A 33 -8.52 -10.12 24.84
N THR A 34 -9.03 -9.74 23.69
CA THR A 34 -10.25 -8.94 23.56
C THR A 34 -11.54 -9.76 23.56
N GLY A 35 -11.44 -11.09 23.73
CA GLY A 35 -12.57 -12.02 23.83
C GLY A 35 -13.33 -12.23 22.52
N LYS A 36 -12.74 -11.90 21.38
CA LYS A 36 -13.38 -12.10 20.06
C LYS A 36 -13.21 -13.52 19.53
N ILE A 37 -12.18 -14.24 19.97
CA ILE A 37 -11.99 -15.67 19.69
C ILE A 37 -11.80 -16.43 20.99
N HIS A 38 -12.32 -17.64 21.05
CA HIS A 38 -12.22 -18.51 22.24
C HIS A 38 -11.06 -19.51 22.16
N LYS A 39 -10.53 -19.75 20.96
CA LYS A 39 -9.40 -20.63 20.69
C LYS A 39 -8.39 -19.87 19.85
N ILE A 40 -7.16 -19.86 20.31
CA ILE A 40 -6.06 -19.20 19.64
C ILE A 40 -5.73 -19.97 18.36
N GLY A 41 -5.72 -19.27 17.21
CA GLY A 41 -5.17 -19.76 15.96
C GLY A 41 -3.66 -19.59 15.91
N ASP A 42 -2.99 -20.42 15.11
CA ASP A 42 -1.57 -20.32 14.82
C ASP A 42 -1.34 -20.42 13.31
N THR A 43 -0.46 -19.58 12.78
CA THR A 43 -0.09 -19.57 11.36
C THR A 43 0.58 -20.88 10.93
N HIS A 44 1.39 -21.49 11.81
CA HIS A 44 2.06 -22.75 11.53
C HIS A 44 1.11 -23.95 11.44
N ASP A 45 -0.02 -23.88 12.17
CA ASP A 45 -1.06 -24.91 12.13
C ASP A 45 -2.13 -24.64 11.05
N GLY A 46 -2.04 -23.51 10.32
CA GLY A 46 -2.98 -23.13 9.26
C GLY A 46 -4.42 -22.89 9.75
N ASN A 47 -4.59 -22.50 11.02
CA ASN A 47 -5.91 -22.30 11.64
C ASN A 47 -6.15 -20.88 12.14
N SER A 48 -5.40 -19.91 11.61
CA SER A 48 -5.59 -18.48 11.87
C SER A 48 -6.98 -18.01 11.43
N GLN A 49 -7.60 -17.14 12.25
CA GLN A 49 -8.93 -16.58 11.96
C GLN A 49 -8.88 -15.38 11.01
N MET A 50 -7.74 -14.69 10.96
CA MET A 50 -7.55 -13.51 10.09
C MET A 50 -7.12 -13.91 8.68
N ASP A 51 -6.29 -14.95 8.53
CA ASP A 51 -5.90 -15.51 7.24
C ASP A 51 -6.97 -16.52 6.82
N TRP A 52 -8.03 -16.05 6.17
CA TRP A 52 -9.22 -16.86 5.84
C TRP A 52 -9.12 -17.58 4.49
N MET A 53 -8.21 -17.16 3.61
CA MET A 53 -7.99 -17.83 2.33
C MET A 53 -7.13 -19.08 2.52
N GLU A 54 -7.49 -20.16 1.83
CA GLU A 54 -6.68 -21.40 1.83
C GLU A 54 -5.21 -21.12 1.44
N GLN A 55 -4.98 -20.20 0.53
CA GLN A 55 -3.64 -19.80 0.09
C GLN A 55 -2.84 -19.06 1.17
N GLU A 56 -3.49 -18.24 1.98
CA GLU A 56 -2.86 -17.58 3.13
C GLU A 56 -2.41 -18.62 4.16
N GLN A 57 -3.28 -19.58 4.45
CA GLN A 57 -3.02 -20.66 5.39
C GLN A 57 -1.93 -21.61 4.88
N GLU A 58 -1.97 -22.02 3.60
CA GLU A 58 -0.97 -22.90 3.01
C GLU A 58 0.43 -22.25 2.91
N ARG A 59 0.48 -20.95 2.62
CA ARG A 59 1.74 -20.20 2.43
C ARG A 59 2.25 -19.56 3.72
N GLY A 60 1.41 -19.44 4.75
CA GLY A 60 1.72 -18.77 6.01
C GLY A 60 1.91 -17.26 5.88
N ILE A 61 1.31 -16.63 4.86
CA ILE A 61 1.41 -15.19 4.60
C ILE A 61 0.03 -14.57 4.46
N THR A 62 -0.15 -13.35 4.95
CA THR A 62 -1.35 -12.55 4.68
C THR A 62 -1.27 -11.98 3.26
N ILE A 63 -2.28 -12.25 2.45
CA ILE A 63 -2.38 -11.80 1.05
C ILE A 63 -3.31 -10.59 0.96
N THR A 64 -4.47 -10.68 1.62
CA THR A 64 -5.47 -9.63 1.60
C THR A 64 -5.65 -9.02 2.98
N SER A 65 -5.84 -7.70 3.05
CA SER A 65 -6.15 -7.05 4.32
C SER A 65 -7.49 -7.56 4.87
N ALA A 66 -7.53 -7.86 6.15
CA ALA A 66 -8.73 -8.25 6.87
C ALA A 66 -9.08 -7.18 7.89
N ALA A 67 -10.37 -6.80 7.96
CA ALA A 67 -10.85 -5.84 8.93
C ALA A 67 -11.64 -6.54 10.03
N THR A 68 -11.33 -6.21 11.28
CA THR A 68 -12.06 -6.74 12.45
C THR A 68 -12.22 -5.68 13.52
N THR A 69 -13.20 -5.89 14.40
CA THR A 69 -13.48 -4.98 15.51
C THR A 69 -13.27 -5.69 16.84
N ALA A 70 -12.52 -5.08 17.72
CA ALA A 70 -12.23 -5.55 19.06
C ALA A 70 -12.61 -4.49 20.11
N GLU A 71 -12.62 -4.88 21.38
CA GLU A 71 -12.89 -3.99 22.50
C GLU A 71 -11.83 -4.18 23.58
N TRP A 72 -11.21 -3.08 24.03
CA TRP A 72 -10.20 -3.08 25.08
C TRP A 72 -10.40 -1.89 26.01
N LYS A 73 -10.45 -2.10 27.31
CA LYS A 73 -10.59 -1.05 28.32
C LYS A 73 -11.64 0.02 27.96
N LYS A 74 -12.85 -0.39 27.55
CA LYS A 74 -13.98 0.45 27.10
C LYS A 74 -13.72 1.24 25.81
N HIS A 75 -12.67 0.90 25.04
CA HIS A 75 -12.44 1.45 23.73
C HIS A 75 -12.80 0.43 22.65
N ARG A 76 -13.34 0.93 21.54
CA ARG A 76 -13.47 0.16 20.31
C ARG A 76 -12.16 0.27 19.52
N ILE A 77 -11.63 -0.84 19.10
CA ILE A 77 -10.45 -0.92 18.26
C ILE A 77 -10.85 -1.61 16.95
N ASN A 78 -10.89 -0.85 15.86
CA ASN A 78 -11.01 -1.39 14.51
C ASN A 78 -9.61 -1.68 14.02
N ILE A 79 -9.36 -2.93 13.64
CA ILE A 79 -8.04 -3.41 13.24
C ILE A 79 -8.11 -3.79 11.77
N ILE A 80 -7.20 -3.25 10.97
CA ILE A 80 -6.96 -3.72 9.62
C ILE A 80 -5.60 -4.43 9.61
N ASP A 81 -5.65 -5.74 9.40
CA ASP A 81 -4.46 -6.56 9.23
C ASP A 81 -3.98 -6.45 7.78
N THR A 82 -2.76 -5.96 7.56
CA THR A 82 -2.24 -5.66 6.22
C THR A 82 -1.27 -6.75 5.75
N PRO A 83 -1.16 -7.02 4.44
CA PRO A 83 -0.15 -7.93 3.91
C PRO A 83 1.27 -7.50 4.28
N GLY A 84 2.15 -8.46 4.47
CA GLY A 84 3.57 -8.22 4.73
C GLY A 84 4.46 -8.38 3.49
N HIS A 85 3.92 -8.81 2.35
CA HIS A 85 4.70 -9.09 1.14
C HIS A 85 4.72 -7.89 0.18
N VAL A 86 5.86 -7.67 -0.48
CA VAL A 86 6.08 -6.52 -1.38
C VAL A 86 5.13 -6.47 -2.58
N ASP A 87 4.72 -7.59 -3.11
CA ASP A 87 3.76 -7.66 -4.22
C ASP A 87 2.38 -7.09 -3.84
N PHE A 88 2.11 -6.93 -2.54
CA PHE A 88 0.86 -6.42 -1.97
C PHE A 88 1.02 -5.06 -1.27
N THR A 89 2.07 -4.30 -1.54
CA THR A 89 2.30 -2.97 -0.94
C THR A 89 1.14 -2.01 -1.17
N VAL A 90 0.43 -2.15 -2.29
CA VAL A 90 -0.77 -1.36 -2.59
C VAL A 90 -1.92 -1.67 -1.65
N GLU A 91 -2.07 -2.92 -1.22
CA GLU A 91 -3.06 -3.29 -0.21
C GLU A 91 -2.73 -2.65 1.16
N VAL A 92 -1.45 -2.55 1.48
CA VAL A 92 -0.97 -1.80 2.67
C VAL A 92 -1.29 -0.32 2.53
N GLU A 93 -1.00 0.29 1.39
CA GLU A 93 -1.24 1.71 1.13
C GLU A 93 -2.73 2.06 1.22
N ARG A 94 -3.60 1.27 0.62
CA ARG A 94 -5.05 1.40 0.76
C ARG A 94 -5.50 1.39 2.22
N SER A 95 -4.94 0.48 3.00
CA SER A 95 -5.25 0.38 4.42
C SER A 95 -4.77 1.60 5.19
N LEU A 96 -3.53 2.03 4.97
CA LEU A 96 -2.95 3.21 5.63
C LEU A 96 -3.75 4.49 5.37
N ARG A 97 -4.35 4.61 4.19
CA ARG A 97 -5.18 5.77 3.82
C ARG A 97 -6.39 5.97 4.71
N VAL A 98 -6.94 4.90 5.27
CA VAL A 98 -8.18 4.92 6.08
C VAL A 98 -7.93 4.71 7.57
N LEU A 99 -6.68 4.56 7.97
CA LEU A 99 -6.29 4.37 9.37
C LEU A 99 -5.97 5.71 10.04
N ASP A 100 -6.19 5.76 11.34
CA ASP A 100 -5.79 6.89 12.18
C ASP A 100 -4.43 6.66 12.83
N GLY A 101 -4.08 5.41 13.10
CA GLY A 101 -2.81 5.01 13.67
C GLY A 101 -2.40 3.61 13.24
N SER A 102 -1.19 3.21 13.55
CA SER A 102 -0.71 1.86 13.24
C SER A 102 0.27 1.30 14.27
N VAL A 103 0.40 -0.02 14.28
CA VAL A 103 1.40 -0.76 15.04
C VAL A 103 2.37 -1.37 14.04
N ALA A 104 3.63 -0.96 14.11
CA ALA A 104 4.71 -1.53 13.31
C ALA A 104 5.38 -2.67 14.10
N VAL A 105 5.25 -3.90 13.60
CA VAL A 105 5.82 -5.09 14.25
C VAL A 105 7.18 -5.39 13.65
N LEU A 106 8.21 -5.44 14.48
CA LEU A 106 9.58 -5.81 14.13
C LEU A 106 9.95 -7.15 14.74
N ASP A 107 10.79 -7.91 14.06
CA ASP A 107 11.45 -9.09 14.63
C ASP A 107 12.64 -8.61 15.48
N ALA A 108 12.69 -8.99 16.75
CA ALA A 108 13.74 -8.58 17.69
C ALA A 108 15.17 -9.00 17.28
N GLN A 109 15.29 -9.98 16.40
CA GLN A 109 16.58 -10.43 15.86
C GLN A 109 17.04 -9.56 14.67
N SER A 110 16.11 -9.19 13.80
CA SER A 110 16.40 -8.50 12.52
C SER A 110 16.29 -6.97 12.61
N GLY A 111 15.43 -6.47 13.48
CA GLY A 111 15.10 -5.05 13.53
C GLY A 111 14.34 -4.59 12.27
N VAL A 112 14.70 -3.42 11.74
CA VAL A 112 14.10 -2.87 10.52
C VAL A 112 14.59 -3.63 9.29
N GLU A 113 13.66 -4.05 8.46
CA GLU A 113 13.88 -4.78 7.21
C GLU A 113 13.30 -3.98 6.02
N PRO A 114 13.64 -4.28 4.75
CA PRO A 114 13.30 -3.42 3.61
C PRO A 114 11.82 -3.15 3.42
N GLN A 115 10.99 -4.15 3.68
CA GLN A 115 9.54 -3.96 3.61
C GLN A 115 9.06 -3.00 4.70
N THR A 116 9.67 -3.07 5.89
CA THR A 116 9.42 -2.10 6.96
C THR A 116 9.72 -0.69 6.49
N GLU A 117 10.84 -0.46 5.81
CA GLU A 117 11.19 0.86 5.27
C GLU A 117 10.15 1.39 4.29
N THR A 118 9.67 0.54 3.38
CA THR A 118 8.65 0.90 2.39
C THR A 118 7.34 1.29 3.05
N VAL A 119 6.82 0.43 3.94
CA VAL A 119 5.56 0.67 4.64
C VAL A 119 5.67 1.86 5.60
N TRP A 120 6.83 2.03 6.24
CA TRP A 120 7.09 3.17 7.11
C TRP A 120 7.04 4.50 6.35
N ARG A 121 7.67 4.56 5.18
CA ARG A 121 7.63 5.74 4.30
C ARG A 121 6.20 6.05 3.86
N GLN A 122 5.44 5.04 3.43
CA GLN A 122 4.02 5.21 3.08
C GLN A 122 3.21 5.75 4.28
N ALA A 123 3.37 5.18 5.47
CA ALA A 123 2.71 5.67 6.67
C ALA A 123 3.09 7.12 7.01
N THR A 124 4.34 7.53 6.76
CA THR A 124 4.78 8.92 6.92
C THR A 124 4.12 9.84 5.91
N THR A 125 4.01 9.42 4.64
CA THR A 125 3.32 10.17 3.57
C THR A 125 1.86 10.45 3.92
N TYR A 126 1.17 9.48 4.53
CA TYR A 126 -0.22 9.64 4.97
C TYR A 126 -0.37 10.25 6.37
N GLY A 127 0.73 10.62 7.02
CA GLY A 127 0.70 11.24 8.34
C GLY A 127 0.12 10.33 9.43
N VAL A 128 0.37 9.02 9.36
CA VAL A 128 -0.17 8.03 10.29
C VAL A 128 0.75 7.87 11.52
N PRO A 129 0.32 8.25 12.73
CA PRO A 129 1.06 7.98 13.98
C PRO A 129 1.28 6.48 14.20
N ARG A 130 2.42 6.12 14.77
CA ARG A 130 2.84 4.72 14.93
C ARG A 130 3.36 4.42 16.31
N ILE A 131 3.07 3.20 16.77
CA ILE A 131 3.76 2.52 17.87
C ILE A 131 4.58 1.39 17.26
N VAL A 132 5.78 1.17 17.74
CA VAL A 132 6.62 0.04 17.31
C VAL A 132 6.53 -1.06 18.34
N PHE A 133 6.21 -2.28 17.90
CA PHE A 133 6.20 -3.49 18.72
C PHE A 133 7.35 -4.41 18.30
N VAL A 134 8.40 -4.46 19.11
CA VAL A 134 9.51 -5.38 18.91
C VAL A 134 9.09 -6.76 19.43
N ASN A 135 8.73 -7.62 18.50
CA ASN A 135 8.19 -8.96 18.74
C ASN A 135 9.27 -10.02 18.71
N LYS A 136 8.94 -11.22 19.16
CA LYS A 136 9.83 -12.40 19.20
C LYS A 136 11.04 -12.21 20.12
N MET A 137 10.86 -11.54 21.23
CA MET A 137 11.91 -11.41 22.26
C MET A 137 12.39 -12.74 22.81
N ASP A 138 11.65 -13.83 22.59
CA ASP A 138 11.98 -15.19 22.96
C ASP A 138 12.89 -15.91 21.95
N LYS A 139 13.14 -15.32 20.79
CA LYS A 139 13.95 -15.95 19.73
C LYS A 139 15.43 -15.80 20.01
N THR A 140 16.23 -16.83 19.67
CA THR A 140 17.69 -16.76 19.77
C THR A 140 18.23 -15.61 18.94
N GLY A 141 19.09 -14.77 19.53
CA GLY A 141 19.63 -13.55 18.91
C GLY A 141 18.72 -12.33 19.02
N ALA A 142 17.63 -12.41 19.82
CA ALA A 142 16.76 -11.25 20.06
C ALA A 142 17.48 -10.16 20.86
N ASP A 143 17.50 -8.95 20.32
CA ASP A 143 18.09 -7.75 20.94
C ASP A 143 17.18 -6.55 20.75
N PHE A 144 16.56 -6.11 21.83
CA PHE A 144 15.63 -4.97 21.82
C PHE A 144 16.32 -3.65 21.47
N LEU A 145 17.45 -3.36 22.10
CA LEU A 145 18.15 -2.09 21.89
C LEU A 145 18.78 -2.00 20.50
N TYR A 146 19.28 -3.12 19.97
CA TYR A 146 19.70 -3.20 18.58
C TYR A 146 18.52 -2.89 17.64
N SER A 147 17.36 -3.47 17.87
CA SER A 147 16.17 -3.21 17.06
C SER A 147 15.74 -1.74 17.09
N VAL A 148 15.79 -1.09 18.25
CA VAL A 148 15.56 0.36 18.38
C VAL A 148 16.62 1.16 17.59
N GLY A 149 17.90 0.76 17.68
CA GLY A 149 18.99 1.38 16.92
C GLY A 149 18.73 1.32 15.40
N THR A 150 18.23 0.20 14.89
CA THR A 150 17.90 0.08 13.45
C THR A 150 16.79 1.05 13.00
N ILE A 151 15.87 1.43 13.88
CA ILE A 151 14.84 2.44 13.58
C ILE A 151 15.51 3.81 13.39
N HIS A 152 16.44 4.18 14.25
CA HIS A 152 17.20 5.42 14.09
C HIS A 152 18.05 5.42 12.83
N ASP A 153 18.81 4.35 12.59
CA ASP A 153 19.80 4.29 11.52
C ASP A 153 19.16 4.18 10.14
N ARG A 154 18.14 3.35 9.98
CA ARG A 154 17.53 3.04 8.67
C ARG A 154 16.32 3.90 8.32
N LEU A 155 15.50 4.25 9.33
CA LEU A 155 14.29 5.03 9.11
C LEU A 155 14.49 6.52 9.40
N GLN A 156 15.62 6.89 10.02
CA GLN A 156 15.89 8.25 10.51
C GLN A 156 14.74 8.75 11.41
N ALA A 157 14.15 7.82 12.18
CA ALA A 157 12.96 8.07 12.98
C ALA A 157 13.31 8.25 14.46
N ASN A 158 12.65 9.21 15.10
CA ASN A 158 12.82 9.52 16.52
C ASN A 158 12.00 8.53 17.37
N ALA A 159 12.52 7.33 17.54
CA ALA A 159 11.89 6.26 18.29
C ALA A 159 12.50 6.08 19.68
N HIS A 160 11.66 6.03 20.70
CA HIS A 160 12.09 5.88 22.09
C HIS A 160 11.34 4.75 22.80
N PRO A 161 12.04 3.89 23.55
CA PRO A 161 11.41 2.90 24.40
C PRO A 161 10.47 3.54 25.44
N ILE A 162 9.26 3.05 25.53
CA ILE A 162 8.36 3.26 26.68
C ILE A 162 8.31 2.02 27.58
N GLN A 163 8.94 0.95 27.13
CA GLN A 163 9.14 -0.31 27.84
C GLN A 163 10.56 -0.81 27.60
N LEU A 164 11.07 -1.60 28.56
CA LEU A 164 12.28 -2.39 28.40
C LEU A 164 11.96 -3.86 28.63
N PRO A 165 12.64 -4.80 27.95
CA PRO A 165 12.43 -6.21 28.20
C PRO A 165 13.08 -6.65 29.53
N ILE A 166 12.47 -7.63 30.20
CA ILE A 166 13.06 -8.36 31.31
C ILE A 166 13.60 -9.67 30.76
N GLY A 167 14.92 -9.71 30.55
CA GLY A 167 15.58 -10.82 29.86
C GLY A 167 15.42 -10.78 28.34
N ALA A 168 16.01 -11.76 27.67
CA ALA A 168 15.92 -11.98 26.24
C ALA A 168 16.02 -13.48 25.95
N GLU A 169 15.65 -13.89 24.76
CA GLU A 169 15.67 -15.31 24.32
C GLU A 169 14.84 -16.19 25.26
N ASP A 170 15.38 -17.36 25.67
CA ASP A 170 14.70 -18.26 26.61
C ASP A 170 14.47 -17.66 28.00
N GLN A 171 15.17 -16.58 28.33
CA GLN A 171 15.05 -15.88 29.61
C GLN A 171 14.12 -14.66 29.54
N PHE A 172 13.43 -14.46 28.44
CA PHE A 172 12.46 -13.38 28.33
C PHE A 172 11.24 -13.66 29.22
N GLU A 173 11.07 -12.88 30.28
CA GLU A 173 10.04 -13.11 31.30
C GLU A 173 8.90 -12.10 31.27
N GLY A 174 9.17 -10.84 30.93
CA GLY A 174 8.20 -9.77 31.00
C GLY A 174 8.74 -8.45 30.47
N VAL A 175 8.06 -7.37 30.80
CA VAL A 175 8.43 -6.02 30.36
C VAL A 175 8.47 -5.06 31.56
N ILE A 176 9.34 -4.06 31.49
CA ILE A 176 9.37 -2.91 32.40
C ILE A 176 8.59 -1.78 31.76
N ASP A 177 7.58 -1.27 32.42
CA ASP A 177 6.88 -0.04 32.05
C ASP A 177 7.68 1.17 32.57
N LEU A 178 8.26 1.93 31.64
CA LEU A 178 9.04 3.13 31.97
C LEU A 178 8.19 4.34 32.37
N VAL A 179 6.90 4.31 32.07
CA VAL A 179 5.97 5.38 32.41
C VAL A 179 5.51 5.24 33.86
N GLU A 180 5.12 4.06 34.27
CA GLU A 180 4.66 3.76 35.62
C GLU A 180 5.75 3.20 36.53
N MET A 181 6.94 2.91 35.99
CA MET A 181 8.11 2.38 36.71
C MET A 181 7.79 1.11 37.50
N LYS A 182 7.27 0.13 36.78
CA LYS A 182 6.94 -1.20 37.34
C LYS A 182 7.27 -2.29 36.33
N ALA A 183 7.47 -3.51 36.84
CA ALA A 183 7.63 -4.70 36.03
C ALA A 183 6.27 -5.39 35.81
N ILE A 184 6.00 -5.83 34.59
CA ILE A 184 4.76 -6.49 34.19
C ILE A 184 5.10 -7.89 33.68
N TYR A 185 4.50 -8.89 34.29
CA TYR A 185 4.65 -10.30 33.92
C TYR A 185 3.31 -10.86 33.45
N ASN A 186 3.37 -11.73 32.45
CA ASN A 186 2.22 -12.49 32.02
C ASN A 186 2.24 -13.88 32.68
N GLU A 187 1.23 -14.17 33.50
CA GLU A 187 1.05 -15.45 34.18
C GLU A 187 -0.19 -16.19 33.63
N GLY A 188 -0.23 -17.52 33.78
CA GLY A 188 -1.26 -18.38 33.23
C GLY A 188 -0.80 -19.13 31.98
N SER A 189 -1.63 -20.07 31.55
CA SER A 189 -1.27 -20.99 30.44
C SER A 189 -1.17 -20.28 29.09
N VAL A 190 -1.88 -19.17 28.94
CA VAL A 190 -1.92 -18.30 27.74
C VAL A 190 -1.66 -16.83 28.09
N GLY A 191 -0.95 -16.57 29.20
CA GLY A 191 -0.58 -15.24 29.63
C GLY A 191 -1.73 -14.30 29.97
N GLU A 192 -2.86 -14.86 30.37
CA GLU A 192 -4.12 -14.14 30.59
C GLU A 192 -4.09 -13.20 31.80
N ASN A 193 -3.22 -13.48 32.78
CA ASN A 193 -3.14 -12.71 34.01
C ASN A 193 -1.91 -11.79 33.99
N LEU A 194 -2.13 -10.49 34.03
CA LEU A 194 -1.07 -9.51 34.21
C LEU A 194 -0.74 -9.34 35.71
N VAL A 195 0.51 -9.53 36.06
CA VAL A 195 1.01 -9.35 37.43
C VAL A 195 2.05 -8.25 37.44
N GLU A 196 1.76 -7.22 38.23
CA GLU A 196 2.67 -6.10 38.46
C GLU A 196 3.59 -6.40 39.64
N LYS A 197 4.89 -6.13 39.48
CA LYS A 197 5.91 -6.29 40.50
C LYS A 197 6.86 -5.10 40.48
N GLU A 198 7.68 -4.97 41.49
CA GLU A 198 8.81 -4.02 41.49
C GLU A 198 9.79 -4.40 40.38
N ILE A 199 10.47 -3.39 39.82
CA ILE A 199 11.52 -3.60 38.82
C ILE A 199 12.65 -4.40 39.47
N PRO A 200 13.19 -5.45 38.81
CA PRO A 200 14.35 -6.17 39.26
C PRO A 200 15.52 -5.22 39.55
N ALA A 201 16.18 -5.39 40.72
CA ALA A 201 17.22 -4.48 41.19
C ALA A 201 18.36 -4.25 40.19
N GLU A 202 18.69 -5.29 39.41
CA GLU A 202 19.72 -5.25 38.38
C GLU A 202 19.32 -4.41 37.15
N LEU A 203 18.03 -4.16 36.94
CA LEU A 203 17.50 -3.38 35.82
C LEU A 203 17.02 -1.98 36.22
N GLN A 204 17.07 -1.64 37.53
CA GLN A 204 16.55 -0.39 38.03
C GLN A 204 17.29 0.83 37.44
N ASP A 205 18.62 0.81 37.43
CA ASP A 205 19.44 1.91 36.89
C ASP A 205 19.18 2.12 35.40
N GLN A 206 19.04 1.03 34.63
CA GLN A 206 18.72 1.09 33.22
C GLN A 206 17.32 1.66 32.99
N ALA A 207 16.34 1.24 33.78
CA ALA A 207 14.99 1.78 33.70
C ALA A 207 14.92 3.27 33.99
N GLU A 208 15.64 3.75 34.98
CA GLU A 208 15.74 5.18 35.32
C GLU A 208 16.40 5.96 34.18
N GLU A 209 17.51 5.48 33.62
CA GLU A 209 18.19 6.10 32.49
C GLU A 209 17.26 6.23 31.27
N TYR A 210 16.56 5.18 30.90
CA TYR A 210 15.68 5.20 29.72
C TYR A 210 14.40 6.00 29.98
N ARG A 211 13.90 6.06 31.22
CA ARG A 211 12.83 6.96 31.59
C ARG A 211 13.23 8.42 31.41
N GLU A 212 14.43 8.79 31.82
CA GLU A 212 14.96 10.14 31.66
C GLU A 212 15.06 10.52 30.18
N LYS A 213 15.64 9.65 29.35
CA LYS A 213 15.72 9.83 27.90
C LYS A 213 14.33 9.98 27.27
N LEU A 214 13.34 9.23 27.74
CA LEU A 214 11.97 9.34 27.28
C LEU A 214 11.37 10.71 27.62
N ILE A 215 11.55 11.18 28.85
CA ILE A 215 11.06 12.48 29.32
C ILE A 215 11.69 13.61 28.48
N GLU A 216 13.00 13.56 28.25
CA GLU A 216 13.72 14.55 27.44
C GLU A 216 13.15 14.56 26.00
N ALA A 217 12.95 13.39 25.39
CA ALA A 217 12.46 13.27 24.03
C ALA A 217 11.04 13.82 23.85
N VAL A 218 10.14 13.58 24.79
CA VAL A 218 8.75 14.08 24.69
C VAL A 218 8.61 15.54 25.09
N ALA A 219 9.53 16.08 25.87
CA ALA A 219 9.54 17.48 26.26
C ALA A 219 9.66 18.43 25.06
N GLU A 220 10.29 17.99 23.97
CA GLU A 220 10.41 18.78 22.73
C GLU A 220 9.06 19.09 22.07
N PHE A 221 8.01 18.34 22.39
CA PHE A 221 6.68 18.44 21.78
C PHE A 221 5.64 19.17 22.66
N ASP A 222 6.03 19.60 23.88
CA ASP A 222 5.12 20.25 24.81
C ASP A 222 5.88 21.29 25.65
N GLU A 223 5.64 22.57 25.36
CA GLU A 223 6.34 23.69 26.02
C GLU A 223 6.10 23.72 27.55
N GLU A 224 4.86 23.48 28.00
CA GLU A 224 4.51 23.47 29.42
C GLU A 224 5.20 22.31 30.14
N PHE A 225 5.23 21.15 29.53
CA PHE A 225 5.94 19.97 30.05
C PHE A 225 7.45 20.20 30.07
N MET A 226 8.01 20.83 29.05
CA MET A 226 9.44 21.20 29.01
C MET A 226 9.82 22.19 30.13
N GLU A 227 9.02 23.24 30.35
CA GLU A 227 9.26 24.21 31.40
C GLU A 227 9.27 23.52 32.78
N LYS A 228 8.33 22.62 33.01
CA LYS A 228 8.24 21.84 34.25
C LYS A 228 9.46 20.94 34.44
N TYR A 229 9.87 20.23 33.39
CA TYR A 229 11.06 19.36 33.42
C TYR A 229 12.34 20.15 33.72
N LEU A 230 12.57 21.26 32.99
CA LEU A 230 13.75 22.12 33.20
C LEU A 230 13.72 22.82 34.57
N GLY A 231 12.55 23.09 35.12
CA GLY A 231 12.35 23.61 36.45
C GLY A 231 12.67 22.61 37.57
N GLY A 232 12.91 21.36 37.25
CA GLY A 232 13.18 20.30 38.24
C GLY A 232 11.93 19.91 39.06
N GLU A 233 10.74 20.19 38.56
CA GLU A 233 9.49 19.82 39.20
C GLU A 233 9.20 18.33 38.99
N GLU A 234 8.46 17.72 39.91
CA GLU A 234 8.05 16.34 39.80
C GLU A 234 7.03 16.17 38.64
N ILE A 235 7.32 15.24 37.74
CA ILE A 235 6.45 14.88 36.64
C ILE A 235 5.59 13.69 37.04
N THR A 236 4.27 13.86 36.98
CA THR A 236 3.34 12.79 37.29
C THR A 236 3.20 11.82 36.13
N VAL A 237 2.71 10.61 36.39
CA VAL A 237 2.45 9.58 35.37
C VAL A 237 1.47 10.09 34.31
N ASP A 238 0.41 10.77 34.72
CA ASP A 238 -0.62 11.29 33.79
C ASP A 238 -0.03 12.37 32.87
N GLU A 239 0.78 13.28 33.39
CA GLU A 239 1.47 14.30 32.59
C GLU A 239 2.44 13.68 31.58
N LEU A 240 3.17 12.64 31.99
CA LEU A 240 4.04 11.91 31.07
C LEU A 240 3.25 11.18 29.99
N LYS A 241 2.13 10.55 30.33
CA LYS A 241 1.22 9.91 29.34
C LYS A 241 0.68 10.93 28.33
N ASP A 242 0.24 12.08 28.81
CA ASP A 242 -0.25 13.15 27.93
C ASP A 242 0.86 13.69 27.00
N ALA A 243 2.09 13.86 27.51
CA ALA A 243 3.23 14.29 26.72
C ALA A 243 3.63 13.25 25.65
N ILE A 244 3.66 11.96 25.99
CA ILE A 244 3.91 10.87 25.05
C ILE A 244 2.82 10.86 23.96
N ARG A 245 1.56 11.02 24.33
CA ARG A 245 0.46 11.10 23.37
C ARG A 245 0.62 12.27 22.41
N LYS A 246 0.87 13.48 22.91
CA LYS A 246 1.11 14.67 22.07
C LYS A 246 2.27 14.43 21.10
N ALA A 247 3.38 13.90 21.58
CA ALA A 247 4.54 13.57 20.77
C ALA A 247 4.21 12.52 19.69
N THR A 248 3.47 11.46 20.04
CA THR A 248 3.06 10.41 19.09
C THR A 248 2.15 10.96 18.00
N LEU A 249 1.21 11.84 18.36
CA LEU A 249 0.27 12.45 17.40
C LEU A 249 0.95 13.41 16.41
N SER A 250 2.13 13.91 16.72
CA SER A 250 2.92 14.77 15.81
C SER A 250 3.45 14.02 14.59
N VAL A 251 3.50 12.68 14.62
CA VAL A 251 4.15 11.81 13.63
C VAL A 251 5.67 11.98 13.55
N GLU A 252 6.27 12.66 14.52
CA GLU A 252 7.71 12.90 14.63
C GLU A 252 8.36 12.15 15.80
N PHE A 253 7.54 11.45 16.59
CA PHE A 253 7.97 10.64 17.73
C PHE A 253 7.25 9.28 17.70
N PHE A 254 7.97 8.21 18.01
CA PHE A 254 7.46 6.84 17.91
C PHE A 254 7.78 6.05 19.19
N PRO A 255 6.77 5.75 20.03
CA PRO A 255 6.99 4.92 21.21
C PRO A 255 7.25 3.47 20.81
N VAL A 256 8.22 2.85 21.50
CA VAL A 256 8.61 1.47 21.24
C VAL A 256 8.27 0.61 22.45
N VAL A 257 7.55 -0.47 22.19
CA VAL A 257 7.19 -1.53 23.14
C VAL A 257 7.78 -2.87 22.71
N CYS A 258 7.83 -3.83 23.59
CA CYS A 258 8.40 -5.14 23.29
C CYS A 258 7.54 -6.28 23.82
N GLY A 259 7.77 -7.47 23.27
CA GLY A 259 7.08 -8.67 23.71
C GLY A 259 7.39 -9.93 22.88
N SER A 260 6.68 -10.98 23.16
CA SER A 260 6.61 -12.18 22.35
C SER A 260 5.16 -12.63 22.24
N ALA A 261 4.57 -12.38 21.08
CA ALA A 261 3.21 -12.84 20.80
C ALA A 261 3.10 -14.38 20.87
N PHE A 262 4.14 -15.08 20.43
CA PHE A 262 4.21 -16.54 20.50
C PHE A 262 4.18 -17.06 21.93
N LYS A 263 4.91 -16.44 22.84
CA LYS A 263 4.99 -16.82 24.27
C LYS A 263 3.94 -16.11 25.14
N TYR A 264 2.95 -15.44 24.54
CA TYR A 264 1.87 -14.77 25.26
C TYR A 264 2.33 -13.66 26.22
N LYS A 265 3.38 -12.91 25.87
CA LYS A 265 3.98 -11.87 26.71
C LYS A 265 4.01 -10.52 26.01
N GLY A 266 3.60 -9.47 26.71
CA GLY A 266 3.71 -8.08 26.27
C GLY A 266 2.59 -7.59 25.32
N VAL A 267 1.63 -8.41 24.94
CA VAL A 267 0.55 -8.02 24.01
C VAL A 267 -0.48 -7.11 24.69
N GLN A 268 -0.89 -7.42 25.91
CA GLN A 268 -1.85 -6.57 26.63
C GLN A 268 -1.24 -5.18 26.95
N PRO A 269 0.01 -5.04 27.43
CA PRO A 269 0.66 -3.72 27.55
C PRO A 269 0.76 -2.96 26.22
N MET A 270 0.94 -3.66 25.09
CA MET A 270 0.89 -3.02 23.76
C MET A 270 -0.51 -2.50 23.45
N LEU A 271 -1.57 -3.25 23.77
CA LEU A 271 -2.95 -2.77 23.61
C LEU A 271 -3.25 -1.56 24.51
N ASP A 272 -2.68 -1.51 25.70
CA ASP A 272 -2.76 -0.32 26.57
C ASP A 272 -2.12 0.88 25.91
N ALA A 273 -0.94 0.72 25.31
CA ALA A 273 -0.27 1.77 24.57
C ALA A 273 -1.07 2.25 23.34
N VAL A 274 -1.72 1.35 22.62
CA VAL A 274 -2.63 1.69 21.51
C VAL A 274 -3.74 2.61 21.98
N VAL A 275 -4.40 2.27 23.08
CA VAL A 275 -5.50 3.06 23.65
C VAL A 275 -5.02 4.41 24.18
N GLU A 276 -3.86 4.44 24.85
CA GLU A 276 -3.32 5.64 25.50
C GLU A 276 -2.67 6.62 24.51
N TYR A 277 -1.95 6.15 23.50
CA TYR A 277 -1.08 6.99 22.68
C TYR A 277 -1.48 7.14 21.22
N LEU A 278 -2.22 6.19 20.62
CA LEU A 278 -2.68 6.33 19.25
C LEU A 278 -3.93 7.21 19.14
N PRO A 279 -4.12 7.90 18.00
CA PRO A 279 -5.21 8.85 17.85
C PRO A 279 -6.59 8.20 17.80
N SER A 280 -7.58 8.96 18.26
CA SER A 280 -8.99 8.75 17.93
C SER A 280 -9.32 9.48 16.61
N PRO A 281 -10.50 9.24 16.01
CA PRO A 281 -10.94 10.01 14.85
C PRO A 281 -11.03 11.53 15.08
N LEU A 282 -11.09 11.99 16.34
CA LEU A 282 -11.10 13.41 16.69
C LEU A 282 -9.71 14.05 16.71
N ASP A 283 -8.66 13.26 16.84
CA ASP A 283 -7.28 13.74 16.95
C ASP A 283 -6.63 13.90 15.56
N VAL A 284 -7.24 13.35 14.51
CA VAL A 284 -6.74 13.48 13.14
C VAL A 284 -7.36 14.69 12.44
N PRO A 285 -6.63 15.32 11.49
CA PRO A 285 -7.16 16.44 10.73
C PRO A 285 -8.45 16.07 9.99
N ALA A 286 -9.30 17.07 9.73
CA ALA A 286 -10.46 16.91 8.87
C ALA A 286 -10.03 16.41 7.49
N ILE A 287 -10.80 15.47 6.93
CA ILE A 287 -10.49 14.99 5.59
C ILE A 287 -10.86 16.04 4.55
N LYS A 288 -9.96 16.25 3.61
CA LYS A 288 -10.18 17.16 2.49
C LYS A 288 -10.75 16.43 1.28
N GLY A 289 -11.52 17.15 0.51
CA GLY A 289 -12.07 16.68 -0.74
C GLY A 289 -12.45 17.85 -1.65
N ILE A 290 -12.94 17.54 -2.82
CA ILE A 290 -13.34 18.53 -3.82
C ILE A 290 -14.84 18.33 -4.10
N ASN A 291 -15.58 19.43 -4.15
CA ASN A 291 -16.95 19.41 -4.61
C ASN A 291 -16.95 19.22 -6.14
N PRO A 292 -17.55 18.14 -6.68
CA PRO A 292 -17.47 17.84 -8.11
C PRO A 292 -18.22 18.85 -9.01
N ASP A 293 -19.13 19.64 -8.43
CA ASP A 293 -19.92 20.63 -9.20
C ASP A 293 -19.24 22.00 -9.25
N THR A 294 -18.50 22.36 -8.19
CA THR A 294 -17.91 23.73 -8.05
C THR A 294 -16.40 23.75 -8.11
N ASP A 295 -15.72 22.59 -8.09
CA ASP A 295 -14.27 22.41 -7.97
C ASP A 295 -13.67 23.10 -6.71
N GLU A 296 -14.49 23.39 -5.71
CA GLU A 296 -14.04 23.98 -4.45
C GLU A 296 -13.57 22.90 -3.46
N GLU A 297 -12.51 23.23 -2.71
CA GLU A 297 -12.04 22.38 -1.62
C GLU A 297 -13.08 22.37 -0.49
N VAL A 298 -13.41 21.20 0.00
CA VAL A 298 -14.38 20.96 1.07
C VAL A 298 -13.72 20.11 2.15
N GLU A 299 -13.91 20.46 3.40
CA GLU A 299 -13.46 19.66 4.55
C GLU A 299 -14.64 18.92 5.18
N ARG A 300 -14.37 17.71 5.71
CA ARG A 300 -15.30 16.92 6.51
C ARG A 300 -14.65 16.57 7.84
N HIS A 301 -15.31 16.94 8.92
CA HIS A 301 -14.89 16.64 10.28
C HIS A 301 -15.51 15.33 10.77
N SER A 302 -14.86 14.66 11.68
CA SER A 302 -15.40 13.46 12.32
C SER A 302 -16.55 13.83 13.27
N SER A 303 -17.75 13.97 12.71
CA SER A 303 -18.99 14.32 13.43
C SER A 303 -20.16 13.59 12.82
N ASP A 304 -21.05 13.06 13.68
CA ASP A 304 -22.30 12.42 13.26
C ASP A 304 -23.32 13.44 12.71
N GLU A 305 -23.14 14.73 13.00
CA GLU A 305 -24.03 15.82 12.58
C GLU A 305 -23.69 16.38 11.19
N GLU A 306 -22.50 16.12 10.69
CA GLU A 306 -22.10 16.53 9.34
C GLU A 306 -22.73 15.65 8.25
N PRO A 307 -22.80 16.11 7.00
CA PRO A 307 -23.25 15.31 5.88
C PRO A 307 -22.41 14.04 5.74
N PHE A 308 -23.04 12.92 5.40
CA PHE A 308 -22.37 11.65 5.25
C PHE A 308 -21.28 11.71 4.18
N SER A 309 -20.09 11.23 4.52
CA SER A 309 -19.01 10.95 3.57
C SER A 309 -18.20 9.74 4.01
N ALA A 310 -17.83 8.91 3.06
CA ALA A 310 -17.06 7.70 3.27
C ALA A 310 -16.18 7.37 2.07
N LEU A 311 -15.10 6.66 2.31
CA LEU A 311 -14.18 6.16 1.29
C LEU A 311 -14.24 4.63 1.24
N ALA A 312 -14.55 4.08 0.06
CA ALA A 312 -14.48 2.66 -0.20
C ALA A 312 -13.01 2.27 -0.42
N PHE A 313 -12.41 1.54 0.52
CA PHE A 313 -10.99 1.22 0.45
C PHE A 313 -10.70 -0.23 0.04
N LYS A 314 -11.72 -1.09 0.06
CA LYS A 314 -11.58 -2.49 -0.35
C LYS A 314 -12.90 -3.04 -0.87
N VAL A 315 -12.83 -3.77 -1.96
CA VAL A 315 -13.93 -4.56 -2.50
C VAL A 315 -13.50 -6.02 -2.54
N MET A 316 -14.40 -6.93 -2.18
CA MET A 316 -14.18 -8.37 -2.31
C MET A 316 -15.45 -9.08 -2.74
N THR A 317 -15.28 -10.23 -3.38
CA THR A 317 -16.39 -11.12 -3.72
C THR A 317 -16.53 -12.20 -2.65
N ASP A 318 -17.67 -12.21 -1.99
CA ASP A 318 -18.00 -13.20 -0.97
C ASP A 318 -18.93 -14.27 -1.58
N PRO A 319 -18.70 -15.57 -1.32
CA PRO A 319 -19.51 -16.64 -1.87
C PRO A 319 -20.99 -16.61 -1.45
N PHE A 320 -21.30 -16.02 -0.28
CA PHE A 320 -22.64 -16.05 0.31
C PHE A 320 -23.43 -14.76 0.12
N VAL A 321 -22.74 -13.61 0.22
CA VAL A 321 -23.40 -12.29 0.15
C VAL A 321 -23.11 -11.53 -1.15
N GLY A 322 -22.23 -12.05 -1.98
CA GLY A 322 -21.82 -11.42 -3.23
C GLY A 322 -20.78 -10.32 -3.03
N LYS A 323 -20.93 -9.19 -3.74
CA LYS A 323 -19.99 -8.08 -3.63
C LYS A 323 -20.09 -7.40 -2.27
N LEU A 324 -18.98 -7.35 -1.56
CA LEU A 324 -18.81 -6.74 -0.25
C LEU A 324 -17.85 -5.56 -0.37
N THR A 325 -18.30 -4.37 -0.01
CA THR A 325 -17.51 -3.14 -0.09
C THR A 325 -17.19 -2.64 1.31
N PHE A 326 -15.90 -2.64 1.66
CA PHE A 326 -15.40 -2.07 2.92
C PHE A 326 -15.20 -0.58 2.75
N PHE A 327 -15.67 0.19 3.74
CA PHE A 327 -15.57 1.64 3.71
C PHE A 327 -15.32 2.22 5.11
N ARG A 328 -14.61 3.35 5.13
CA ARG A 328 -14.43 4.20 6.31
C ARG A 328 -15.38 5.37 6.23
N VAL A 329 -16.15 5.57 7.27
CA VAL A 329 -17.01 6.76 7.43
C VAL A 329 -16.18 7.90 8.03
N TYR A 330 -16.07 9.01 7.30
CA TYR A 330 -15.37 10.21 7.78
C TYR A 330 -16.30 11.19 8.46
N SER A 331 -17.54 11.32 7.99
CA SER A 331 -18.56 12.21 8.57
C SER A 331 -19.96 11.64 8.42
N GLY A 332 -20.85 12.05 9.28
CA GLY A 332 -22.26 11.71 9.22
C GLY A 332 -22.59 10.27 9.63
N ILE A 333 -23.83 9.88 9.34
CA ILE A 333 -24.39 8.57 9.66
C ILE A 333 -24.95 7.93 8.40
N LEU A 334 -24.72 6.63 8.23
CA LEU A 334 -25.28 5.84 7.15
C LEU A 334 -26.20 4.77 7.72
N SER A 335 -27.45 4.72 7.24
CA SER A 335 -28.43 3.72 7.63
C SER A 335 -28.56 2.61 6.59
N SER A 336 -28.72 1.37 7.04
CA SER A 336 -29.02 0.23 6.18
C SER A 336 -30.30 0.47 5.38
N GLY A 337 -30.31 0.09 4.10
CA GLY A 337 -31.43 0.29 3.17
C GLY A 337 -31.53 1.70 2.57
N SER A 338 -30.68 2.64 2.97
CA SER A 338 -30.64 4.02 2.43
C SER A 338 -29.94 4.11 1.08
N TYR A 339 -29.94 5.31 0.51
CA TYR A 339 -29.26 5.63 -0.73
C TYR A 339 -28.03 6.51 -0.46
N VAL A 340 -27.00 6.33 -1.27
CA VAL A 340 -25.80 7.13 -1.28
C VAL A 340 -25.46 7.55 -2.71
N LYS A 341 -24.72 8.63 -2.85
CA LYS A 341 -24.08 9.03 -4.10
C LYS A 341 -22.67 8.51 -4.14
N ASN A 342 -22.32 7.74 -5.16
CA ASN A 342 -20.95 7.51 -5.56
C ASN A 342 -20.51 8.73 -6.38
N SER A 343 -19.88 9.70 -5.74
CA SER A 343 -19.50 10.97 -6.36
C SER A 343 -18.37 10.81 -7.38
N THR A 344 -17.48 9.83 -7.18
CA THR A 344 -16.40 9.53 -8.14
C THR A 344 -16.94 9.11 -9.50
N LYS A 345 -18.05 8.35 -9.51
CA LYS A 345 -18.70 7.85 -10.75
C LYS A 345 -19.98 8.59 -11.12
N GLY A 346 -20.41 9.53 -10.30
CA GLY A 346 -21.65 10.29 -10.51
C GLY A 346 -22.93 9.43 -10.39
N LYS A 347 -22.88 8.26 -9.75
CA LYS A 347 -23.99 7.30 -9.68
C LYS A 347 -24.63 7.26 -8.30
N ARG A 348 -25.95 7.08 -8.28
CA ARG A 348 -26.72 6.82 -7.08
C ARG A 348 -26.82 5.32 -6.82
N GLU A 349 -26.48 4.87 -5.63
CA GLU A 349 -26.53 3.47 -5.26
C GLU A 349 -27.33 3.23 -3.97
N ARG A 350 -27.89 2.06 -3.84
CA ARG A 350 -28.63 1.64 -2.65
C ARG A 350 -27.73 0.77 -1.78
N VAL A 351 -27.56 1.16 -0.53
CA VAL A 351 -26.93 0.34 0.50
C VAL A 351 -27.94 -0.71 0.97
N GLY A 352 -27.68 -1.96 0.68
CA GLY A 352 -28.58 -3.07 1.09
C GLY A 352 -28.46 -3.31 2.60
N ARG A 353 -27.42 -3.98 3.02
CA ARG A 353 -27.08 -4.28 4.41
C ARG A 353 -25.74 -3.67 4.78
N ILE A 354 -25.60 -3.30 6.05
CA ILE A 354 -24.33 -2.86 6.61
C ILE A 354 -23.87 -3.93 7.60
N LEU A 355 -22.62 -4.36 7.45
CA LEU A 355 -22.02 -5.43 8.25
C LEU A 355 -20.85 -4.89 9.06
N GLN A 356 -20.80 -5.22 10.32
CA GLN A 356 -19.63 -5.06 11.17
C GLN A 356 -18.91 -6.40 11.25
N MET A 357 -17.61 -6.37 10.98
CA MET A 357 -16.79 -7.58 10.96
C MET A 357 -16.20 -7.84 12.36
N HIS A 358 -16.33 -9.06 12.81
CA HIS A 358 -15.73 -9.56 14.06
C HIS A 358 -15.02 -10.88 13.76
N ALA A 359 -13.73 -10.82 13.45
CA ALA A 359 -12.99 -11.96 12.94
C ALA A 359 -13.74 -12.60 11.75
N ASN A 360 -14.15 -13.86 11.86
CA ASN A 360 -14.90 -14.56 10.80
C ASN A 360 -16.43 -14.36 10.88
N THR A 361 -16.93 -13.62 11.87
CA THR A 361 -18.38 -13.39 12.01
C THR A 361 -18.78 -12.04 11.42
N ARG A 362 -19.95 -12.01 10.80
CA ARG A 362 -20.54 -10.82 10.19
C ARG A 362 -21.79 -10.45 10.93
N ASN A 363 -21.76 -9.33 11.64
CA ASN A 363 -22.90 -8.84 12.37
C ASN A 363 -23.59 -7.74 11.58
N GLU A 364 -24.87 -7.93 11.26
CA GLU A 364 -25.66 -6.90 10.60
C GLU A 364 -25.97 -5.77 11.59
N ILE A 365 -25.72 -4.54 11.16
CA ILE A 365 -25.97 -3.32 11.94
C ILE A 365 -26.92 -2.40 11.18
N ALA A 366 -27.78 -1.70 11.91
CA ALA A 366 -28.75 -0.80 11.32
C ALA A 366 -28.13 0.51 10.83
N GLU A 367 -27.12 0.99 11.53
CA GLU A 367 -26.46 2.27 11.28
C GLU A 367 -24.96 2.17 11.54
N VAL A 368 -24.20 2.95 10.79
CA VAL A 368 -22.77 3.17 11.00
C VAL A 368 -22.49 4.67 11.11
N TYR A 369 -21.57 5.03 11.97
CA TYR A 369 -21.32 6.40 12.42
C TYR A 369 -19.99 6.92 11.94
N ALA A 370 -19.78 8.26 12.00
CA ALA A 370 -18.52 8.88 11.73
C ALA A 370 -17.37 8.22 12.52
N GLY A 371 -16.22 8.02 11.87
CA GLY A 371 -15.04 7.37 12.45
C GLY A 371 -15.08 5.85 12.46
N ASP A 372 -16.17 5.21 12.06
CA ASP A 372 -16.29 3.75 12.02
C ASP A 372 -15.84 3.17 10.66
N ILE A 373 -15.45 1.90 10.71
CA ILE A 373 -15.17 1.06 9.55
C ILE A 373 -16.24 -0.04 9.49
N ALA A 374 -16.85 -0.21 8.33
CA ALA A 374 -17.86 -1.22 8.10
C ALA A 374 -17.80 -1.77 6.67
N ALA A 375 -18.62 -2.77 6.38
CA ALA A 375 -18.79 -3.29 5.05
C ALA A 375 -20.24 -3.16 4.59
N ALA A 376 -20.45 -2.86 3.31
CA ALA A 376 -21.77 -2.75 2.70
C ALA A 376 -22.00 -3.85 1.67
N VAL A 377 -23.22 -4.39 1.66
CA VAL A 377 -23.73 -5.27 0.62
C VAL A 377 -24.71 -4.49 -0.25
N GLY A 378 -24.64 -4.68 -1.56
CA GLY A 378 -25.60 -4.09 -2.50
C GLY A 378 -25.07 -2.93 -3.35
N LEU A 379 -23.84 -2.46 -3.10
CA LEU A 379 -23.17 -1.48 -3.92
C LEU A 379 -22.64 -2.17 -5.19
N LYS A 380 -23.28 -1.90 -6.34
CA LYS A 380 -22.97 -2.61 -7.58
C LYS A 380 -21.82 -1.98 -8.37
N ASP A 381 -21.83 -0.66 -8.47
CA ASP A 381 -20.90 0.12 -9.28
C ASP A 381 -19.67 0.60 -8.51
N THR A 382 -19.72 0.62 -7.17
CA THR A 382 -18.63 1.09 -6.32
C THR A 382 -17.42 0.17 -6.42
N THR A 383 -16.25 0.77 -6.66
CA THR A 383 -14.94 0.09 -6.66
C THR A 383 -14.02 0.70 -5.61
N THR A 384 -12.85 0.10 -5.41
CA THR A 384 -11.85 0.60 -4.47
C THR A 384 -11.39 2.00 -4.85
N GLY A 385 -11.35 2.92 -3.89
CA GLY A 385 -11.01 4.33 -4.09
C GLY A 385 -12.20 5.25 -4.32
N ASP A 386 -13.41 4.71 -4.53
CA ASP A 386 -14.59 5.54 -4.74
C ASP A 386 -15.06 6.21 -3.45
N THR A 387 -15.56 7.44 -3.58
CA THR A 387 -16.21 8.17 -2.51
C THR A 387 -17.71 7.93 -2.50
N LEU A 388 -18.24 7.63 -1.31
CA LEU A 388 -19.67 7.55 -1.04
C LEU A 388 -20.07 8.74 -0.18
N CYS A 389 -21.09 9.49 -0.58
CA CYS A 389 -21.53 10.68 0.16
C CYS A 389 -23.04 10.91 0.12
N ASP A 390 -23.46 11.93 0.87
CA ASP A 390 -24.82 12.45 0.83
C ASP A 390 -25.13 13.06 -0.55
N GLU A 391 -26.33 12.82 -1.07
CA GLU A 391 -26.73 13.27 -2.42
C GLU A 391 -26.81 14.79 -2.58
N LYS A 392 -26.98 15.51 -1.49
CA LYS A 392 -27.15 17.00 -1.50
C LYS A 392 -25.85 17.73 -1.20
N ASN A 393 -24.90 17.05 -0.60
CA ASN A 393 -23.63 17.61 -0.16
C ASN A 393 -22.48 16.77 -0.78
N GLU A 394 -22.39 16.77 -2.09
CA GLU A 394 -21.43 15.96 -2.82
C GLU A 394 -19.98 16.39 -2.52
N VAL A 395 -19.13 15.41 -2.34
CA VAL A 395 -17.70 15.58 -2.16
C VAL A 395 -16.99 14.38 -2.79
N ILE A 396 -15.88 14.61 -3.47
CA ILE A 396 -14.92 13.59 -3.86
C ILE A 396 -13.75 13.73 -2.89
N LEU A 397 -13.58 12.74 -2.04
CA LEU A 397 -12.43 12.67 -1.16
C LEU A 397 -11.18 12.41 -2.00
N GLU A 398 -10.01 12.75 -1.46
CA GLU A 398 -8.75 12.52 -2.15
C GLU A 398 -8.65 11.09 -2.69
N SER A 399 -8.38 10.95 -3.99
CA SER A 399 -8.31 9.66 -4.66
C SER A 399 -7.04 8.90 -4.29
N MET A 400 -7.15 7.58 -4.23
CA MET A 400 -5.99 6.71 -4.12
C MET A 400 -5.32 6.59 -5.49
N GLU A 401 -4.01 6.79 -5.53
CA GLU A 401 -3.20 6.49 -6.72
C GLU A 401 -2.69 5.06 -6.63
N PHE A 402 -2.78 4.33 -7.73
CA PHE A 402 -2.33 2.95 -7.80
C PHE A 402 -1.18 2.82 -8.80
N PRO A 403 -0.09 2.13 -8.45
CA PRO A 403 1.01 1.91 -9.38
C PRO A 403 0.57 1.02 -10.54
N GLU A 404 1.14 1.27 -11.70
CA GLU A 404 0.93 0.42 -12.87
C GLU A 404 1.61 -0.94 -12.72
N PRO A 405 1.00 -2.01 -13.24
CA PRO A 405 1.60 -3.34 -13.22
C PRO A 405 2.95 -3.40 -13.95
N VAL A 406 3.87 -4.21 -13.45
CA VAL A 406 5.23 -4.34 -13.98
C VAL A 406 5.53 -5.69 -14.62
N ILE A 407 4.68 -6.70 -14.39
CA ILE A 407 4.82 -8.06 -14.94
C ILE A 407 3.53 -8.49 -15.63
N GLN A 408 3.65 -9.28 -16.66
CA GLN A 408 2.52 -9.83 -17.43
C GLN A 408 2.66 -11.34 -17.61
N LEU A 409 1.50 -12.02 -17.71
CA LEU A 409 1.38 -13.43 -18.07
C LEU A 409 0.30 -13.60 -19.13
N SER A 410 0.49 -14.50 -20.08
CA SER A 410 -0.60 -14.98 -20.92
C SER A 410 -1.37 -16.08 -20.21
N VAL A 411 -2.68 -16.09 -20.35
CA VAL A 411 -3.57 -17.09 -19.76
C VAL A 411 -4.51 -17.62 -20.84
N GLU A 412 -4.52 -18.95 -21.03
CA GLU A 412 -5.34 -19.59 -22.04
C GLU A 412 -6.33 -20.56 -21.38
N PRO A 413 -7.65 -20.40 -21.58
CA PRO A 413 -8.64 -21.34 -21.06
C PRO A 413 -8.52 -22.69 -21.77
N LYS A 414 -8.69 -23.80 -21.04
CA LYS A 414 -8.61 -25.14 -21.61
C LYS A 414 -9.83 -25.54 -22.42
N SER A 415 -10.98 -24.89 -22.20
CA SER A 415 -12.22 -25.16 -22.87
C SER A 415 -13.03 -23.87 -23.08
N LYS A 416 -14.06 -23.95 -23.96
CA LYS A 416 -14.99 -22.83 -24.17
C LYS A 416 -15.78 -22.49 -22.89
N ALA A 417 -16.13 -23.50 -22.09
CA ALA A 417 -16.78 -23.28 -20.80
C ALA A 417 -15.87 -22.57 -19.81
N ASP A 418 -14.56 -22.83 -19.85
CA ASP A 418 -13.58 -22.15 -19.03
C ASP A 418 -13.35 -20.71 -19.47
N GLN A 419 -13.52 -20.41 -20.77
CA GLN A 419 -13.42 -19.05 -21.29
C GLN A 419 -14.50 -18.12 -20.70
N ASP A 420 -15.75 -18.58 -20.61
CA ASP A 420 -16.84 -17.78 -20.02
C ASP A 420 -16.62 -17.55 -18.52
N LYS A 421 -16.18 -18.60 -17.81
CA LYS A 421 -15.82 -18.51 -16.39
C LYS A 421 -14.62 -17.58 -16.18
N MET A 422 -13.60 -17.67 -17.03
CA MET A 422 -12.39 -16.85 -16.95
C MET A 422 -12.72 -15.37 -17.13
N SER A 423 -13.55 -15.01 -18.11
CA SER A 423 -13.99 -13.63 -18.32
C SER A 423 -14.69 -13.07 -17.09
N THR A 424 -15.57 -13.85 -16.47
CA THR A 424 -16.26 -13.47 -15.23
C THR A 424 -15.28 -13.35 -14.03
N ALA A 425 -14.35 -14.29 -13.92
CA ALA A 425 -13.34 -14.28 -12.86
C ALA A 425 -12.42 -13.07 -12.97
N LEU A 426 -11.89 -12.79 -14.16
CA LEU A 426 -11.00 -11.68 -14.41
C LEU A 426 -11.67 -10.33 -14.13
N GLN A 427 -12.95 -10.16 -14.54
CA GLN A 427 -13.69 -8.95 -14.22
C GLN A 427 -13.82 -8.73 -12.73
N LYS A 428 -14.20 -9.77 -11.95
CA LYS A 428 -14.34 -9.66 -10.50
C LYS A 428 -13.00 -9.38 -9.82
N LEU A 429 -11.93 -10.04 -10.25
CA LEU A 429 -10.60 -9.83 -9.69
C LEU A 429 -10.07 -8.42 -9.95
N GLN A 430 -10.37 -7.83 -11.13
CA GLN A 430 -10.06 -6.42 -11.41
C GLN A 430 -10.90 -5.43 -10.59
N GLU A 431 -12.14 -5.79 -10.23
CA GLU A 431 -12.96 -4.96 -9.32
C GLU A 431 -12.43 -4.99 -7.88
N GLU A 432 -11.83 -6.10 -7.47
CA GLU A 432 -11.22 -6.28 -6.14
C GLU A 432 -9.85 -5.59 -6.02
N ASP A 433 -9.03 -5.74 -7.06
CA ASP A 433 -7.63 -5.29 -7.07
C ASP A 433 -7.36 -4.30 -8.21
N PRO A 434 -7.23 -3.01 -7.92
CA PRO A 434 -6.97 -1.99 -8.92
C PRO A 434 -5.55 -2.04 -9.53
N THR A 435 -4.62 -2.82 -8.97
CA THR A 435 -3.28 -3.05 -9.54
C THR A 435 -3.22 -4.26 -10.44
N PHE A 436 -4.30 -5.03 -10.49
CA PHE A 436 -4.46 -6.14 -11.41
C PHE A 436 -5.16 -5.66 -12.69
N ARG A 437 -4.58 -5.98 -13.83
CA ARG A 437 -5.15 -5.69 -15.15
C ARG A 437 -5.32 -6.99 -15.92
N ALA A 438 -6.39 -7.09 -16.67
CA ALA A 438 -6.61 -8.16 -17.63
C ALA A 438 -7.18 -7.59 -18.93
N GLY A 439 -6.69 -8.07 -20.05
CA GLY A 439 -7.11 -7.65 -21.37
C GLY A 439 -6.85 -8.72 -22.40
N THR A 440 -7.43 -8.58 -23.58
CA THR A 440 -7.13 -9.45 -24.71
C THR A 440 -6.17 -8.71 -25.63
N ASP A 441 -5.06 -9.33 -25.94
CA ASP A 441 -4.13 -8.84 -26.95
C ASP A 441 -4.80 -8.91 -28.33
N GLU A 442 -4.91 -7.77 -29.01
CA GLU A 442 -5.64 -7.67 -30.28
C GLU A 442 -4.91 -8.38 -31.43
N GLU A 443 -3.60 -8.52 -31.35
CA GLU A 443 -2.80 -9.16 -32.40
C GLU A 443 -2.80 -10.68 -32.25
N THR A 444 -2.60 -11.17 -31.02
CA THR A 444 -2.47 -12.60 -30.75
C THR A 444 -3.79 -13.27 -30.35
N GLY A 445 -4.78 -12.48 -29.90
CA GLY A 445 -6.03 -12.97 -29.33
C GLY A 445 -5.87 -13.63 -27.97
N GLN A 446 -4.68 -13.59 -27.37
CA GLN A 446 -4.41 -14.15 -26.05
C GLN A 446 -4.96 -13.24 -24.94
N VAL A 447 -5.40 -13.83 -23.86
CA VAL A 447 -5.71 -13.08 -22.64
C VAL A 447 -4.42 -12.84 -21.87
N ILE A 448 -4.10 -11.57 -21.66
CA ILE A 448 -2.94 -11.13 -20.88
C ILE A 448 -3.42 -10.63 -19.54
N ILE A 449 -2.79 -11.09 -18.47
CA ILE A 449 -2.96 -10.58 -17.11
C ILE A 449 -1.69 -9.88 -16.65
N ALA A 450 -1.85 -8.77 -15.95
CA ALA A 450 -0.73 -7.95 -15.48
C ALA A 450 -0.86 -7.65 -13.98
N GLY A 451 0.26 -7.60 -13.27
CA GLY A 451 0.30 -7.40 -11.82
C GLY A 451 1.65 -6.87 -11.32
N MET A 452 1.77 -6.78 -10.01
CA MET A 452 2.93 -6.16 -9.34
C MET A 452 4.12 -7.08 -9.16
N GLY A 453 3.95 -8.39 -9.31
CA GLY A 453 5.02 -9.38 -9.13
C GLY A 453 4.58 -10.79 -9.46
N GLU A 454 5.54 -11.73 -9.48
CA GLU A 454 5.27 -13.15 -9.78
C GLU A 454 4.30 -13.76 -8.78
N LEU A 455 4.49 -13.51 -7.48
CA LEU A 455 3.62 -14.04 -6.43
C LEU A 455 2.20 -13.48 -6.56
N HIS A 456 2.06 -12.19 -6.88
CA HIS A 456 0.76 -11.57 -7.12
C HIS A 456 -0.03 -12.30 -8.22
N LEU A 457 0.59 -12.48 -9.39
CA LEU A 457 -0.08 -13.17 -10.52
C LEU A 457 -0.30 -14.65 -10.25
N ASP A 458 0.60 -15.33 -9.54
CA ASP A 458 0.45 -16.73 -9.15
C ASP A 458 -0.78 -16.92 -8.24
N ILE A 459 -0.98 -16.01 -7.28
CA ILE A 459 -2.17 -15.99 -6.43
C ILE A 459 -3.45 -15.74 -7.23
N ILE A 460 -3.43 -14.78 -8.17
CA ILE A 460 -4.57 -14.50 -9.04
C ILE A 460 -4.96 -15.75 -9.87
N VAL A 461 -3.98 -16.42 -10.47
CA VAL A 461 -4.20 -17.65 -11.24
C VAL A 461 -4.75 -18.77 -10.35
N ASP A 462 -4.23 -18.91 -9.15
CA ASP A 462 -4.69 -19.94 -8.21
C ASP A 462 -6.11 -19.63 -7.72
N ARG A 463 -6.46 -18.36 -7.47
CA ARG A 463 -7.84 -17.93 -7.20
C ARG A 463 -8.79 -18.24 -8.34
N MET A 464 -8.39 -18.00 -9.59
CA MET A 464 -9.21 -18.39 -10.77
C MET A 464 -9.51 -19.89 -10.75
N ARG A 465 -8.53 -20.72 -10.41
CA ARG A 465 -8.72 -22.19 -10.34
C ARG A 465 -9.60 -22.62 -9.16
N ARG A 466 -9.30 -22.14 -7.94
CA ARG A 466 -9.97 -22.60 -6.71
C ARG A 466 -11.36 -21.98 -6.51
N GLU A 467 -11.48 -20.66 -6.64
CA GLU A 467 -12.73 -19.94 -6.37
C GLU A 467 -13.68 -19.99 -7.57
N PHE A 468 -13.16 -19.77 -8.79
CA PHE A 468 -13.98 -19.65 -9.99
C PHE A 468 -14.04 -20.92 -10.84
N LYS A 469 -13.30 -21.97 -10.45
CA LYS A 469 -13.23 -23.26 -11.15
C LYS A 469 -12.87 -23.10 -12.63
N VAL A 470 -11.90 -22.23 -12.93
CA VAL A 470 -11.34 -21.99 -14.26
C VAL A 470 -10.14 -22.90 -14.49
N GLU A 471 -10.20 -23.75 -15.50
CA GLU A 471 -9.03 -24.51 -15.95
C GLU A 471 -8.31 -23.71 -17.04
N CYS A 472 -7.06 -23.31 -16.77
CA CYS A 472 -6.25 -22.51 -17.68
C CYS A 472 -4.79 -22.95 -17.72
N THR A 473 -4.14 -22.65 -18.85
CA THR A 473 -2.71 -22.76 -19.05
C THR A 473 -2.09 -21.37 -18.91
N VAL A 474 -0.97 -21.27 -18.21
CA VAL A 474 -0.27 -20.00 -17.96
C VAL A 474 1.01 -20.00 -18.80
N GLY A 475 1.23 -18.92 -19.54
CA GLY A 475 2.45 -18.69 -20.32
C GLY A 475 3.63 -18.23 -19.46
N ALA A 476 4.78 -18.02 -20.10
CA ALA A 476 5.96 -17.51 -19.44
C ALA A 476 5.79 -16.04 -19.01
N PRO A 477 6.41 -15.62 -17.90
CA PRO A 477 6.41 -14.22 -17.48
C PRO A 477 7.02 -13.29 -18.54
N MET A 478 6.41 -12.14 -18.71
CA MET A 478 6.86 -11.08 -19.61
C MET A 478 6.98 -9.77 -18.83
N VAL A 479 8.01 -8.99 -19.14
CA VAL A 479 8.23 -7.68 -18.52
C VAL A 479 7.41 -6.61 -19.25
N SER A 480 6.76 -5.75 -18.50
CA SER A 480 6.11 -4.56 -19.03
C SER A 480 7.15 -3.46 -19.27
N TYR A 481 7.72 -3.46 -20.47
CA TYR A 481 8.61 -2.39 -20.89
C TYR A 481 7.84 -1.08 -21.09
N ARG A 482 8.56 0.03 -21.14
CA ARG A 482 8.05 1.36 -21.48
C ARG A 482 8.96 1.98 -22.53
N GLU A 483 8.49 3.06 -23.14
CA GLU A 483 9.29 3.88 -24.06
C GLU A 483 9.39 5.31 -23.55
N THR A 484 10.43 6.04 -23.93
CA THR A 484 10.54 7.48 -23.67
C THR A 484 11.40 8.15 -24.73
N PHE A 485 11.32 9.48 -24.78
CA PHE A 485 12.18 10.30 -25.64
C PHE A 485 13.43 10.76 -24.90
N LYS A 486 14.54 10.84 -25.59
CA LYS A 486 15.83 11.33 -25.06
C LYS A 486 16.16 12.75 -25.52
N GLN A 487 15.52 13.22 -26.56
CA GLN A 487 15.79 14.52 -27.18
C GLN A 487 14.51 15.29 -27.47
N ALA A 488 14.59 16.60 -27.38
CA ALA A 488 13.49 17.47 -27.75
C ALA A 488 13.47 17.71 -29.28
N ALA A 489 12.29 17.79 -29.84
CA ALA A 489 12.10 18.19 -31.23
C ALA A 489 10.75 18.87 -31.47
N GLN A 490 10.72 19.78 -32.43
CA GLN A 490 9.49 20.36 -32.96
C GLN A 490 9.10 19.64 -34.25
N VAL A 491 7.86 19.22 -34.32
CA VAL A 491 7.34 18.42 -35.45
C VAL A 491 5.95 18.90 -35.86
N GLN A 492 5.66 18.67 -37.12
CA GLN A 492 4.32 18.92 -37.69
C GLN A 492 3.60 17.59 -37.90
N GLY A 493 2.35 17.52 -37.44
CA GLY A 493 1.38 16.49 -37.82
C GLY A 493 0.31 17.09 -38.67
N LYS A 494 0.24 16.67 -39.93
CA LYS A 494 -0.76 17.18 -40.88
C LYS A 494 -1.55 16.03 -41.49
N PHE A 495 -2.86 16.12 -41.33
CA PHE A 495 -3.80 15.16 -41.88
C PHE A 495 -4.73 15.84 -42.86
N THR A 496 -4.69 15.44 -44.12
CA THR A 496 -5.57 15.90 -45.18
C THR A 496 -6.11 14.72 -45.96
N ARG A 497 -7.41 14.65 -46.08
CA ARG A 497 -8.07 13.62 -46.91
C ARG A 497 -9.23 14.24 -47.65
N GLN A 498 -9.25 14.08 -48.99
CA GLN A 498 -10.38 14.40 -49.83
C GLN A 498 -10.94 13.15 -50.45
N SER A 499 -12.20 12.85 -50.19
CA SER A 499 -12.90 11.69 -50.80
C SER A 499 -14.33 12.14 -51.15
N GLY A 500 -14.55 12.61 -52.35
CA GLY A 500 -15.87 12.76 -52.98
C GLY A 500 -16.99 13.40 -52.16
N GLY A 501 -16.70 14.40 -51.32
CA GLY A 501 -17.65 15.04 -50.41
C GLY A 501 -16.94 15.96 -49.45
N ARG A 502 -17.37 16.00 -48.17
CA ARG A 502 -16.69 16.79 -47.10
C ARG A 502 -15.30 16.19 -46.85
N GLY A 503 -14.24 16.96 -46.97
CA GLY A 503 -12.88 16.58 -46.70
C GLY A 503 -12.58 16.41 -45.22
N GLN A 504 -11.35 16.06 -44.90
CA GLN A 504 -10.82 16.08 -43.51
C GLN A 504 -9.51 16.85 -43.49
N TYR A 505 -9.36 17.73 -42.50
CA TYR A 505 -8.20 18.59 -42.34
C TYR A 505 -7.86 18.80 -40.89
N GLY A 506 -6.63 18.49 -40.49
CA GLY A 506 -6.04 18.81 -39.21
C GLY A 506 -4.54 19.06 -39.37
N ASP A 507 -4.05 20.12 -38.76
CA ASP A 507 -2.65 20.51 -38.85
C ASP A 507 -2.20 21.11 -37.52
N VAL A 508 -1.19 20.45 -36.90
CA VAL A 508 -0.67 20.81 -35.60
C VAL A 508 0.85 20.83 -35.61
N TRP A 509 1.42 21.80 -34.91
CA TRP A 509 2.84 21.84 -34.59
C TRP A 509 3.02 21.64 -33.09
N ILE A 510 3.79 20.61 -32.73
CA ILE A 510 4.01 20.20 -31.36
C ILE A 510 5.51 20.10 -31.08
N GLU A 511 5.91 20.69 -29.97
CA GLU A 511 7.24 20.49 -29.40
C GLU A 511 7.15 19.38 -28.36
N PHE A 512 7.89 18.30 -28.62
CA PHE A 512 8.04 17.21 -27.66
C PHE A 512 9.37 17.35 -26.92
N THR A 513 9.29 17.25 -25.59
CA THR A 513 10.46 17.38 -24.72
C THR A 513 10.46 16.21 -23.74
N PRO A 514 11.62 15.57 -23.46
CA PRO A 514 11.72 14.61 -22.36
C PRO A 514 11.27 15.26 -21.05
N ASN A 515 10.47 14.56 -20.26
CA ASN A 515 10.10 14.98 -18.92
C ASN A 515 10.97 14.27 -17.87
N GLU A 516 10.92 14.70 -16.62
CA GLU A 516 11.63 14.04 -15.53
C GLU A 516 11.10 12.61 -15.35
N PRO A 517 11.97 11.64 -15.01
CA PRO A 517 11.57 10.27 -14.76
C PRO A 517 10.44 10.19 -13.71
N GLY A 518 9.34 9.52 -14.06
CA GLY A 518 8.17 9.37 -13.22
C GLY A 518 7.18 10.55 -13.23
N ALA A 519 7.48 11.62 -13.97
CA ALA A 519 6.57 12.78 -14.08
C ALA A 519 5.37 12.55 -15.01
N GLY A 520 5.40 11.49 -15.79
CA GLY A 520 4.32 11.12 -16.70
C GLY A 520 4.16 12.05 -17.91
N PHE A 521 2.96 12.07 -18.48
CA PHE A 521 2.62 12.89 -19.63
C PHE A 521 2.12 14.25 -19.20
N GLU A 522 2.69 15.30 -19.78
CA GLU A 522 2.27 16.68 -19.58
C GLU A 522 1.91 17.33 -20.93
N PHE A 523 0.72 17.92 -21.01
CA PHE A 523 0.26 18.64 -22.19
C PHE A 523 0.18 20.13 -21.91
N GLU A 524 0.82 20.95 -22.76
CA GLU A 524 0.81 22.41 -22.68
C GLU A 524 0.15 22.99 -23.94
N ASN A 525 -0.89 23.78 -23.74
CA ASN A 525 -1.49 24.56 -24.80
C ASN A 525 -0.83 25.94 -24.88
N ALA A 526 -0.07 26.20 -25.93
CA ALA A 526 0.60 27.47 -26.20
C ALA A 526 0.10 28.13 -27.50
N ILE A 527 -1.11 27.80 -27.94
CA ILE A 527 -1.71 28.38 -29.14
C ILE A 527 -1.99 29.87 -28.93
N VAL A 528 -1.55 30.67 -29.86
CA VAL A 528 -1.79 32.12 -29.93
C VAL A 528 -2.57 32.47 -31.20
N GLY A 529 -3.51 33.41 -31.11
CA GLY A 529 -4.26 33.90 -32.28
C GLY A 529 -5.31 32.98 -32.85
N GLY A 530 -5.63 31.84 -32.14
CA GLY A 530 -6.71 30.95 -32.55
C GLY A 530 -6.42 30.13 -33.81
N VAL A 531 -5.15 29.91 -34.15
CA VAL A 531 -4.73 29.12 -35.33
C VAL A 531 -5.20 27.68 -35.26
N VAL A 532 -5.38 27.14 -34.05
CA VAL A 532 -6.15 25.95 -33.78
C VAL A 532 -7.34 26.33 -32.88
N PRO A 533 -8.59 26.13 -33.33
CA PRO A 533 -9.78 26.43 -32.52
C PRO A 533 -9.76 25.71 -31.18
N ARG A 534 -10.23 26.37 -30.13
CA ARG A 534 -10.24 25.83 -28.75
C ARG A 534 -10.96 24.49 -28.62
N GLU A 535 -12.00 24.27 -29.41
CA GLU A 535 -12.79 23.06 -29.46
C GLU A 535 -11.99 21.81 -29.92
N TYR A 536 -10.91 22.00 -30.68
CA TYR A 536 -10.08 20.90 -31.20
C TYR A 536 -8.84 20.60 -30.33
N ILE A 537 -8.50 21.46 -29.38
CA ILE A 537 -7.35 21.28 -28.51
C ILE A 537 -7.47 20.03 -27.63
N PRO A 538 -8.63 19.73 -27.00
CA PRO A 538 -8.83 18.48 -26.27
C PRO A 538 -8.68 17.24 -27.18
N ALA A 539 -9.06 17.33 -28.45
CA ALA A 539 -8.89 16.26 -29.41
C ALA A 539 -7.41 15.97 -29.73
N VAL A 540 -6.59 17.02 -29.78
CA VAL A 540 -5.12 16.87 -29.92
C VAL A 540 -4.53 16.15 -28.73
N GLU A 541 -4.86 16.54 -27.51
CA GLU A 541 -4.40 15.89 -26.29
C GLU A 541 -4.84 14.42 -26.22
N ALA A 542 -6.11 14.16 -26.51
CA ALA A 542 -6.64 12.78 -26.55
C ALA A 542 -5.94 11.95 -27.62
N GLY A 543 -5.71 12.48 -28.80
CA GLY A 543 -4.99 11.80 -29.89
C GLY A 543 -3.54 11.48 -29.54
N LEU A 544 -2.86 12.35 -28.78
CA LEU A 544 -1.53 12.07 -28.25
C LEU A 544 -1.57 10.94 -27.23
N LYS A 545 -2.47 10.99 -26.25
CA LYS A 545 -2.63 9.95 -25.21
C LYS A 545 -2.92 8.57 -25.83
N ASP A 546 -3.85 8.50 -26.76
CA ASP A 546 -4.21 7.25 -27.46
C ASP A 546 -3.02 6.70 -28.25
N SER A 547 -2.22 7.56 -28.88
CA SER A 547 -1.06 7.13 -29.65
C SER A 547 0.14 6.76 -28.77
N MET A 548 0.31 7.42 -27.64
CA MET A 548 1.35 7.10 -26.66
C MET A 548 1.14 5.75 -26.01
N ALA A 549 -0.11 5.36 -25.77
CA ALA A 549 -0.44 4.04 -25.21
C ALA A 549 0.06 2.89 -26.09
N ASN A 550 0.12 3.08 -27.42
CA ASN A 550 0.60 2.09 -28.38
C ASN A 550 2.11 2.20 -28.69
N GLY A 551 2.82 3.13 -28.04
CA GLY A 551 4.24 3.37 -28.24
C GLY A 551 4.62 3.82 -29.65
N VAL A 552 5.91 4.05 -29.84
CA VAL A 552 6.47 4.54 -31.12
C VAL A 552 7.64 3.71 -31.65
N LEU A 553 8.22 2.84 -30.81
CA LEU A 553 9.43 2.08 -31.13
C LEU A 553 9.17 0.57 -31.20
N ALA A 554 8.58 0.01 -30.17
CA ALA A 554 8.35 -1.43 -30.02
C ALA A 554 6.92 -1.78 -29.56
N GLY A 555 6.02 -0.82 -29.52
CA GLY A 555 4.62 -1.04 -29.11
C GLY A 555 4.37 -0.94 -27.61
N TYR A 556 5.33 -0.43 -26.84
CA TYR A 556 5.16 -0.18 -25.40
C TYR A 556 4.77 1.26 -25.13
N GLU A 557 4.01 1.48 -24.09
CA GLU A 557 3.56 2.81 -23.71
C GLU A 557 4.71 3.82 -23.60
N LEU A 558 4.53 4.97 -24.25
CA LEU A 558 5.46 6.09 -24.18
C LEU A 558 5.16 6.91 -22.93
N ILE A 559 6.14 7.07 -22.04
CA ILE A 559 6.01 7.79 -20.76
C ILE A 559 7.01 8.95 -20.65
N ASP A 560 6.81 9.80 -19.65
CA ASP A 560 7.70 10.90 -19.29
C ASP A 560 8.01 11.85 -20.48
N VAL A 561 6.95 12.33 -21.10
CA VAL A 561 7.02 13.22 -22.25
C VAL A 561 6.15 14.45 -22.01
N LYS A 562 6.71 15.63 -22.30
CA LYS A 562 5.97 16.89 -22.36
C LYS A 562 5.68 17.24 -23.80
N ALA A 563 4.42 17.49 -24.11
CA ALA A 563 3.97 17.92 -25.43
C ALA A 563 3.42 19.35 -25.35
N LYS A 564 4.01 20.27 -26.10
CA LYS A 564 3.58 21.66 -26.20
C LYS A 564 3.01 21.93 -27.59
N LEU A 565 1.70 22.13 -27.66
CA LEU A 565 1.02 22.54 -28.87
C LEU A 565 1.19 24.07 -29.05
N PHE A 566 1.95 24.53 -30.05
CA PHE A 566 2.32 25.93 -30.18
C PHE A 566 1.87 26.56 -31.48
N ASP A 567 1.56 25.77 -32.52
CA ASP A 567 1.09 26.28 -33.81
C ASP A 567 0.20 25.26 -34.54
N GLY A 568 -0.40 25.65 -35.60
CA GLY A 568 -1.25 24.78 -36.44
C GLY A 568 -2.08 25.59 -37.43
N SER A 569 -2.99 24.89 -38.12
CA SER A 569 -3.99 25.50 -38.98
C SER A 569 -5.26 24.66 -39.05
N TYR A 570 -6.36 25.27 -39.41
CA TYR A 570 -7.64 24.62 -39.57
C TYR A 570 -8.31 25.04 -40.87
N HIS A 571 -9.31 24.27 -41.26
CA HIS A 571 -10.14 24.57 -42.42
C HIS A 571 -11.62 24.64 -41.98
N ASP A 572 -12.31 25.73 -42.31
CA ASP A 572 -13.66 26.04 -41.79
C ASP A 572 -14.70 24.92 -42.06
N VAL A 573 -14.53 24.15 -43.14
CA VAL A 573 -15.47 23.11 -43.55
C VAL A 573 -14.95 21.70 -43.24
N ASP A 574 -13.65 21.45 -43.41
CA ASP A 574 -13.06 20.12 -43.41
C ASP A 574 -12.39 19.74 -42.07
N SER A 575 -12.24 20.67 -41.14
CA SER A 575 -11.72 20.39 -39.83
C SER A 575 -12.73 19.69 -38.91
N SER A 576 -12.25 18.73 -38.11
CA SER A 576 -13.05 17.99 -37.15
C SER A 576 -12.16 17.52 -35.98
N GLU A 577 -12.75 17.14 -34.87
CA GLU A 577 -12.04 16.53 -33.73
C GLU A 577 -11.24 15.30 -34.17
N MET A 578 -11.84 14.43 -35.00
CA MET A 578 -11.16 13.24 -35.54
C MET A 578 -9.94 13.60 -36.38
N ALA A 579 -10.04 14.62 -37.23
CA ALA A 579 -8.91 15.08 -38.05
C ALA A 579 -7.74 15.57 -37.19
N PHE A 580 -8.02 16.29 -36.11
CA PHE A 580 -7.00 16.75 -35.17
C PHE A 580 -6.44 15.61 -34.29
N LYS A 581 -7.23 14.60 -33.91
CA LYS A 581 -6.72 13.39 -33.30
C LYS A 581 -5.71 12.66 -34.18
N VAL A 582 -6.04 12.49 -35.45
CA VAL A 582 -5.14 11.87 -36.43
C VAL A 582 -3.89 12.73 -36.67
N ALA A 583 -4.04 14.06 -36.76
CA ALA A 583 -2.92 14.98 -36.90
C ALA A 583 -1.95 14.87 -35.70
N ALA A 584 -2.46 14.80 -34.50
CA ALA A 584 -1.67 14.57 -33.29
C ALA A 584 -0.91 13.24 -33.33
N SER A 585 -1.56 12.16 -33.75
CA SER A 585 -0.91 10.85 -33.94
C SER A 585 0.20 10.90 -34.98
N LEU A 586 0.01 11.63 -36.08
CA LEU A 586 1.06 11.82 -37.09
C LEU A 586 2.22 12.64 -36.56
N ALA A 587 1.94 13.67 -35.75
CA ALA A 587 2.99 14.45 -35.08
C ALA A 587 3.86 13.55 -34.17
N LEU A 588 3.24 12.68 -33.37
CA LEU A 588 3.98 11.74 -32.54
C LEU A 588 4.84 10.76 -33.34
N LYS A 589 4.36 10.26 -34.47
CA LYS A 589 5.14 9.43 -35.39
C LYS A 589 6.34 10.15 -36.00
N GLU A 590 6.20 11.46 -36.30
CA GLU A 590 7.34 12.27 -36.75
C GLU A 590 8.32 12.56 -35.59
N ALA A 591 7.81 12.77 -34.38
CA ALA A 591 8.65 12.92 -33.19
C ALA A 591 9.50 11.67 -32.93
N ALA A 592 8.95 10.47 -33.12
CA ALA A 592 9.69 9.22 -33.01
C ALA A 592 10.95 9.14 -33.88
N LYS A 593 10.97 9.84 -35.02
CA LYS A 593 12.15 9.91 -35.89
C LYS A 593 13.23 10.89 -35.42
N LYS A 594 12.87 11.87 -34.59
CA LYS A 594 13.73 12.98 -34.20
C LYS A 594 14.07 13.02 -32.72
N CYS A 595 13.24 12.45 -31.87
CA CYS A 595 13.37 12.54 -30.41
C CYS A 595 14.20 11.41 -29.80
N ASN A 596 14.82 10.55 -30.60
CA ASN A 596 15.63 9.41 -30.15
C ASN A 596 14.90 8.55 -29.11
N PRO A 597 13.84 7.83 -29.48
CA PRO A 597 13.09 6.99 -28.56
C PRO A 597 13.92 5.81 -28.07
N VAL A 598 13.78 5.46 -26.79
CA VAL A 598 14.45 4.35 -26.15
C VAL A 598 13.46 3.48 -25.39
N ILE A 599 13.80 2.21 -25.18
CA ILE A 599 13.04 1.28 -24.34
C ILE A 599 13.53 1.39 -22.92
N LEU A 600 12.59 1.41 -21.98
CA LEU A 600 12.82 1.39 -20.54
C LEU A 600 12.41 0.03 -19.96
N GLU A 601 13.21 -0.46 -19.02
CA GLU A 601 12.92 -1.65 -18.24
C GLU A 601 12.73 -1.31 -16.76
N PRO A 602 11.85 -2.04 -16.04
CA PRO A 602 11.68 -1.85 -14.60
C PRO A 602 12.92 -2.37 -13.86
N ILE A 603 13.45 -1.52 -12.99
CA ILE A 603 14.56 -1.84 -12.08
C ILE A 603 13.96 -2.08 -10.69
N MET A 604 14.37 -3.20 -10.10
CA MET A 604 13.95 -3.61 -8.77
C MET A 604 15.03 -3.30 -7.75
N LYS A 605 14.63 -2.73 -6.62
CA LYS A 605 15.47 -2.69 -5.42
C LYS A 605 15.39 -4.06 -4.75
N VAL A 606 16.51 -4.75 -4.73
CA VAL A 606 16.64 -6.12 -4.20
C VAL A 606 17.50 -6.10 -2.94
N GLU A 607 17.05 -6.75 -1.91
CA GLU A 607 17.84 -7.02 -0.71
C GLU A 607 17.93 -8.53 -0.48
N VAL A 608 19.12 -9.04 -0.37
CA VAL A 608 19.39 -10.45 -0.15
C VAL A 608 20.04 -10.63 1.21
N VAL A 609 19.45 -11.46 2.05
CA VAL A 609 19.95 -11.79 3.39
C VAL A 609 20.46 -13.23 3.39
N MET A 610 21.73 -13.42 3.75
CA MET A 610 22.35 -14.74 3.74
C MET A 610 23.44 -14.85 4.82
N PRO A 611 23.86 -16.05 5.22
CA PRO A 611 25.08 -16.26 5.99
C PRO A 611 26.32 -15.75 5.24
N GLU A 612 27.31 -15.27 5.97
CA GLU A 612 28.55 -14.66 5.40
C GLU A 612 29.27 -15.58 4.41
N GLU A 613 29.24 -16.88 4.64
CA GLU A 613 29.89 -17.90 3.76
C GLU A 613 29.38 -17.88 2.31
N TYR A 614 28.16 -17.37 2.05
CA TYR A 614 27.57 -17.29 0.71
C TYR A 614 27.69 -15.90 0.07
N LEU A 615 28.27 -14.93 0.75
CA LEU A 615 28.32 -13.53 0.28
C LEU A 615 28.98 -13.41 -1.10
N GLY A 616 30.10 -14.12 -1.33
CA GLY A 616 30.82 -14.10 -2.60
C GLY A 616 29.99 -14.63 -3.78
N ASP A 617 29.28 -15.74 -3.54
CA ASP A 617 28.43 -16.37 -4.56
C ASP A 617 27.23 -15.49 -4.92
N ILE A 618 26.61 -14.89 -3.92
CA ILE A 618 25.47 -13.97 -4.12
C ILE A 618 25.88 -12.69 -4.82
N MET A 619 27.04 -12.11 -4.48
CA MET A 619 27.58 -10.94 -5.17
C MET A 619 27.85 -11.25 -6.65
N GLY A 620 28.42 -12.43 -6.94
CA GLY A 620 28.66 -12.91 -8.29
C GLY A 620 27.35 -13.11 -9.07
N ASP A 621 26.34 -13.72 -8.44
CA ASP A 621 25.03 -13.97 -9.07
C ASP A 621 24.30 -12.65 -9.39
N ILE A 622 24.21 -11.71 -8.43
CA ILE A 622 23.60 -10.39 -8.63
C ILE A 622 24.31 -9.65 -9.79
N THR A 623 25.64 -9.67 -9.83
CA THR A 623 26.39 -9.01 -10.90
C THR A 623 26.12 -9.67 -12.26
N SER A 624 26.02 -10.99 -12.30
CA SER A 624 25.70 -11.73 -13.54
C SER A 624 24.30 -11.40 -14.07
N ARG A 625 23.37 -10.98 -13.19
CA ARG A 625 22.01 -10.53 -13.51
C ARG A 625 21.93 -9.03 -13.84
N ARG A 626 23.01 -8.42 -14.27
CA ARG A 626 23.11 -6.97 -14.53
C ARG A 626 22.78 -6.10 -13.31
N GLY A 627 22.86 -6.69 -12.11
CA GLY A 627 22.61 -5.98 -10.85
C GLY A 627 23.75 -5.04 -10.49
N ARG A 628 23.39 -3.89 -9.92
CA ARG A 628 24.32 -2.92 -9.33
C ARG A 628 24.20 -3.00 -7.82
N VAL A 629 25.25 -3.47 -7.16
CA VAL A 629 25.29 -3.51 -5.69
C VAL A 629 25.46 -2.09 -5.17
N GLU A 630 24.55 -1.69 -4.28
CA GLU A 630 24.56 -0.36 -3.65
C GLU A 630 25.22 -0.38 -2.28
N GLY A 631 25.09 -1.49 -1.56
CA GLY A 631 25.63 -1.61 -0.21
C GLY A 631 25.65 -3.04 0.30
N MET A 632 26.45 -3.22 1.35
CA MET A 632 26.52 -4.45 2.13
C MET A 632 26.60 -4.08 3.59
N GLU A 633 25.88 -4.80 4.43
CA GLU A 633 25.91 -4.62 5.88
C GLU A 633 25.84 -5.97 6.61
N ALA A 634 26.46 -6.03 7.77
CA ALA A 634 26.28 -7.15 8.69
C ALA A 634 25.05 -6.93 9.54
N ARG A 635 24.18 -7.94 9.62
CA ARG A 635 22.97 -7.90 10.43
C ARG A 635 22.93 -9.14 11.33
N GLY A 636 23.39 -9.00 12.57
CA GLY A 636 23.61 -10.14 13.45
C GLY A 636 24.60 -11.14 12.84
N ASN A 637 24.16 -12.39 12.67
CA ASN A 637 24.97 -13.47 12.06
C ASN A 637 24.76 -13.57 10.53
N ALA A 638 24.06 -12.62 9.92
CA ALA A 638 23.78 -12.60 8.50
C ALA A 638 24.47 -11.41 7.81
N GLN A 639 24.70 -11.55 6.52
CA GLN A 639 25.08 -10.45 5.63
C GLN A 639 23.87 -10.05 4.79
N VAL A 640 23.77 -8.77 4.52
CA VAL A 640 22.72 -8.20 3.70
C VAL A 640 23.36 -7.50 2.51
N VAL A 641 22.93 -7.84 1.32
CA VAL A 641 23.35 -7.20 0.07
C VAL A 641 22.17 -6.43 -0.51
N SER A 642 22.32 -5.13 -0.67
CA SER A 642 21.34 -4.28 -1.34
C SER A 642 21.80 -3.99 -2.76
N ALA A 643 20.92 -4.19 -3.73
CA ALA A 643 21.25 -4.02 -5.15
C ALA A 643 20.05 -3.52 -5.96
N GLN A 644 20.34 -2.90 -7.10
CA GLN A 644 19.36 -2.62 -8.14
C GLN A 644 19.53 -3.62 -9.27
N VAL A 645 18.46 -4.36 -9.59
CA VAL A 645 18.48 -5.43 -10.59
C VAL A 645 17.30 -5.29 -11.54
N PRO A 646 17.49 -5.42 -12.87
CA PRO A 646 16.38 -5.44 -13.81
C PRO A 646 15.42 -6.60 -13.52
N LEU A 647 14.11 -6.34 -13.56
CA LEU A 647 13.09 -7.37 -13.30
C LEU A 647 13.24 -8.60 -14.20
N SER A 648 13.60 -8.40 -15.46
CA SER A 648 13.79 -9.49 -16.42
C SER A 648 14.83 -10.54 -15.98
N GLU A 649 15.78 -10.14 -15.16
CA GLU A 649 16.86 -10.99 -14.63
C GLU A 649 16.48 -11.67 -13.30
N MET A 650 15.36 -11.27 -12.70
CA MET A 650 14.92 -11.77 -11.39
C MET A 650 13.97 -12.95 -11.48
N PHE A 651 13.46 -13.30 -12.66
CA PHE A 651 12.61 -14.47 -12.82
C PHE A 651 13.34 -15.75 -12.41
N GLY A 652 12.68 -16.54 -11.54
CA GLY A 652 13.26 -17.75 -10.99
C GLY A 652 14.37 -17.54 -9.94
N TYR A 653 14.62 -16.31 -9.50
CA TYR A 653 15.67 -15.99 -8.55
C TYR A 653 15.51 -16.72 -7.20
N ALA A 654 14.29 -16.89 -6.70
CA ALA A 654 14.02 -17.64 -5.48
C ALA A 654 14.61 -19.04 -5.49
N THR A 655 14.48 -19.76 -6.62
CA THR A 655 15.05 -21.09 -6.79
C THR A 655 16.56 -21.06 -6.86
N SER A 656 17.14 -20.11 -7.59
CA SER A 656 18.58 -19.91 -7.67
C SER A 656 19.20 -19.60 -6.31
N LEU A 657 18.61 -18.67 -5.56
CA LEU A 657 19.06 -18.30 -4.22
C LEU A 657 18.99 -19.47 -3.24
N ARG A 658 17.88 -20.22 -3.21
CA ARG A 658 17.76 -21.41 -2.36
C ARG A 658 18.79 -22.46 -2.67
N SER A 659 19.07 -22.69 -3.96
CA SER A 659 20.09 -23.65 -4.40
C SER A 659 21.50 -23.24 -3.98
N SER A 660 21.86 -21.97 -4.18
CA SER A 660 23.20 -21.44 -3.87
C SER A 660 23.47 -21.28 -2.38
N THR A 661 22.42 -21.09 -1.56
CA THR A 661 22.54 -20.88 -0.10
C THR A 661 22.07 -22.07 0.73
N GLN A 662 21.81 -23.22 0.12
CA GLN A 662 21.26 -24.40 0.79
C GLN A 662 19.96 -24.12 1.57
N GLY A 663 19.13 -23.24 1.03
CA GLY A 663 17.86 -22.81 1.63
C GLY A 663 17.99 -21.76 2.75
N ARG A 664 19.20 -21.28 3.05
CA ARG A 664 19.46 -20.35 4.16
C ARG A 664 19.38 -18.87 3.75
N GLY A 665 19.34 -18.57 2.45
CA GLY A 665 19.19 -17.22 1.93
C GLY A 665 17.72 -16.86 1.73
N THR A 666 17.41 -15.61 2.02
CA THR A 666 16.11 -14.98 1.72
C THR A 666 16.33 -13.69 0.93
N TYR A 667 15.33 -13.27 0.17
CA TYR A 667 15.39 -11.99 -0.52
C TYR A 667 14.05 -11.29 -0.49
N SER A 668 14.10 -9.98 -0.66
CA SER A 668 12.94 -9.15 -0.95
C SER A 668 13.23 -8.30 -2.18
N MET A 669 12.21 -7.92 -2.89
CA MET A 669 12.30 -7.17 -4.14
C MET A 669 11.13 -6.19 -4.24
N VAL A 670 11.43 -4.92 -4.54
CA VAL A 670 10.43 -3.85 -4.69
C VAL A 670 10.73 -3.11 -5.98
N PHE A 671 9.69 -2.72 -6.73
CA PHE A 671 9.87 -1.82 -7.87
C PHE A 671 10.46 -0.48 -7.41
N ASP A 672 11.49 -0.03 -8.11
CA ASP A 672 12.17 1.24 -7.80
C ASP A 672 11.90 2.28 -8.88
N HIS A 673 12.36 2.05 -10.09
CA HIS A 673 12.20 2.97 -11.22
C HIS A 673 12.33 2.25 -12.57
N TYR A 674 12.06 2.97 -13.64
CA TYR A 674 12.39 2.56 -15.02
C TYR A 674 13.73 3.11 -15.43
N GLU A 675 14.54 2.30 -16.14
CA GLU A 675 15.85 2.68 -16.67
C GLU A 675 16.00 2.22 -18.13
N GLU A 676 16.83 2.91 -18.89
CA GLU A 676 17.09 2.59 -20.29
C GLU A 676 17.74 1.20 -20.46
N VAL A 677 17.17 0.39 -21.32
CA VAL A 677 17.66 -0.95 -21.64
C VAL A 677 18.97 -0.86 -22.44
N PRO A 678 19.98 -1.70 -22.17
CA PRO A 678 21.19 -1.78 -23.00
C PRO A 678 20.86 -1.99 -24.48
N LYS A 679 21.63 -1.36 -25.35
CA LYS A 679 21.36 -1.33 -26.81
C LYS A 679 21.15 -2.71 -27.42
N SER A 680 21.95 -3.70 -27.03
CA SER A 680 21.86 -5.08 -27.53
C SER A 680 20.53 -5.72 -27.20
N ILE A 681 20.05 -5.53 -25.97
CA ILE A 681 18.76 -6.06 -25.48
C ILE A 681 17.60 -5.30 -26.13
N SER A 682 17.74 -3.97 -26.27
CA SER A 682 16.75 -3.13 -26.95
C SER A 682 16.52 -3.60 -28.40
N GLU A 683 17.57 -3.92 -29.13
CA GLU A 683 17.48 -4.44 -30.50
C GLU A 683 16.77 -5.80 -30.57
N GLU A 684 16.98 -6.69 -29.58
CA GLU A 684 16.28 -7.97 -29.49
C GLU A 684 14.79 -7.78 -29.22
N ILE A 685 14.44 -6.89 -28.28
CA ILE A 685 13.05 -6.57 -27.94
C ILE A 685 12.33 -6.01 -29.16
N ILE A 686 12.94 -5.06 -29.88
CA ILE A 686 12.37 -4.45 -31.08
C ILE A 686 12.14 -5.49 -32.16
N LYS A 687 13.11 -6.39 -32.37
CA LYS A 687 12.97 -7.47 -33.38
C LYS A 687 11.83 -8.42 -33.01
N LYS A 688 11.72 -8.80 -31.74
CA LYS A 688 10.68 -9.72 -31.26
C LYS A 688 9.26 -9.15 -31.45
N ASN A 689 9.10 -7.83 -31.31
CA ASN A 689 7.80 -7.19 -31.39
C ASN A 689 7.43 -6.68 -32.80
N LYS A 690 8.42 -6.58 -33.72
CA LYS A 690 8.17 -6.21 -35.13
C LYS A 690 8.09 -7.40 -36.09
N GLY A 691 8.39 -8.60 -35.62
CA GLY A 691 8.30 -9.84 -36.38
C GLY A 691 7.02 -10.56 -36.15
#